data_c060f903a1110a3348d1cd3885ae9bfe
#
_entry.id   c060f903a1110a3348d1cd3885ae9bfe
#
_cell.length_a   1.000
_cell.length_b   1.000
_cell.length_c   1.000
_cell.angle_alpha   90.00
_cell.angle_beta   90.00
_cell.angle_gamma   90.00
#
_symmetry.space_group_name_H-M   'P 1'
#
loop_
_entity.id
_entity.type
_entity.pdbx_description
1 polymer ?
#
loop_
_entity_poly.entity_id
_entity_poly.type
_entity_poly.pdbx_seq_one_letter_code
_entity_poly.pdbx_strand_id
1 'polypeptide(L)'
;MKHLFLTIALLLSFTVSPTDAHTYPSRKKVGLVLSGGGAKGMAHIGAIKVIEEAGIPIDYVVGTSMGSIIGGLYAIGYTPEQLDSMVRVQDWMFLLSDQIQRKDMNLMEREADEKYVISVPFSKKAIKDVTGGLIKGQNIDNLFSELTLGDHDSLSFNKLPIPFACVAENLVKGQEYVFHNGVLSTAMRASMAIPGVFTPVRLDSMVLVDGGVVNNYPVNVAKQMGADIIIGVDVQSELKPANELDNAGPILGQLIDLMGQDNYLKNLKQTDVLIKVNVKGYSAASFSRTAVDSLIHRGLQAAEGKKDALMELKKKIGVPANYRPQRKHTYEPVEWVMIRDIRFKGLDEEDTEWVMKRCGLEENTFNSIQRIEGATSIILANTSYSNISYKLLQNNDGTYDLSYTLDKKNESRINLGVRFDSEEIASVLINIRTTLKSKLPSYVSASVRLGKRYGAQLAYGIETSPLSSMGLSYLYTYNDIDYHRLGKRTFTTTFDHHKAEISYSNVWLRNFRFGMGVKYELYDYGRFLHMIGNQGFEVNKEHFFGYFANLHYETYDKAYFPSKGVKFHASYSLNTDNFLKYKDETPFSIVSGSFEGVVPVTTRFAIIPSIRGRMIFGKNIPFSKMNVMGGDAREQYLPDQLPFFGTNQVQLMNDNLIIGGMKLRQKIGGIHYLTLAGNYALSSGKIKNILKEETMFGCSAGYGMDSMFGPLEVSLNYTNHSDDVGFYINLGYKF
;
A
#
# COMPACT_ATOMS: atom_id res chain seq x y z
N MET A 1 4.45 79.97 12.34
CA MET A 1 3.64 78.78 12.47
C MET A 1 4.40 77.43 12.47
N LYS A 2 5.65 77.35 11.98
CA LYS A 2 6.45 76.11 12.01
C LYS A 2 7.04 75.75 13.39
N HIS A 3 7.26 76.72 14.27
CA HIS A 3 7.82 76.50 15.62
C HIS A 3 6.78 76.11 16.68
N LEU A 4 5.50 76.39 16.43
CA LEU A 4 4.40 76.04 17.35
C LEU A 4 3.98 74.59 17.27
N PHE A 5 4.14 73.90 16.10
CA PHE A 5 3.85 72.50 15.91
C PHE A 5 4.92 71.57 16.50
N LEU A 6 6.19 72.04 16.58
CA LEU A 6 7.28 71.24 17.14
C LEU A 6 7.22 71.19 18.68
N THR A 7 6.68 72.19 19.33
CA THR A 7 6.56 72.30 20.81
C THR A 7 5.34 71.46 21.30
N ILE A 8 4.28 71.33 20.50
CA ILE A 8 3.12 70.50 20.84
C ILE A 8 3.42 68.97 20.60
N ALA A 9 4.27 68.67 19.62
CA ALA A 9 4.73 67.30 19.41
C ALA A 9 5.69 66.77 20.50
N LEU A 10 6.46 67.65 21.13
CA LEU A 10 7.36 67.33 22.25
C LEU A 10 6.63 67.20 23.61
N LEU A 11 5.46 67.84 23.78
CA LEU A 11 4.66 67.76 25.01
C LEU A 11 3.68 66.56 25.04
N LEU A 12 3.43 65.97 23.89
CA LEU A 12 2.62 64.73 23.81
C LEU A 12 3.42 63.42 23.97
N SER A 13 4.76 63.48 24.06
CA SER A 13 5.62 62.27 24.22
C SER A 13 5.97 61.95 25.68
N PHE A 14 5.36 62.58 26.67
CA PHE A 14 5.72 62.39 28.09
C PHE A 14 4.58 61.92 29.01
N THR A 15 3.53 61.35 28.48
CA THR A 15 2.51 60.64 29.30
C THR A 15 2.17 59.24 28.80
N VAL A 16 3.21 58.47 28.48
CA VAL A 16 3.06 56.99 28.55
C VAL A 16 3.61 56.64 29.92
N SER A 17 2.72 56.59 30.91
CA SER A 17 3.01 55.92 32.18
C SER A 17 3.48 54.50 31.82
N PRO A 18 4.58 54.01 32.41
CA PRO A 18 4.87 52.60 32.31
C PRO A 18 3.65 51.91 32.93
N THR A 19 2.86 51.22 32.08
CA THR A 19 1.95 50.21 32.59
C THR A 19 2.83 49.29 33.40
N ASP A 20 2.59 49.27 34.71
CA ASP A 20 3.17 48.30 35.60
C ASP A 20 3.07 46.94 34.91
N ALA A 21 4.18 46.44 34.38
CA ALA A 21 4.33 45.06 34.06
C ALA A 21 4.14 44.36 35.41
N HIS A 22 2.91 43.98 35.71
CA HIS A 22 2.65 43.02 36.77
C HIS A 22 3.52 41.82 36.49
N THR A 23 4.71 41.80 37.10
CA THR A 23 5.50 40.58 37.25
C THR A 23 4.67 39.66 38.11
N TYR A 24 3.78 38.91 37.46
CA TYR A 24 3.19 37.76 38.12
C TYR A 24 4.35 36.91 38.64
N PRO A 25 4.32 36.48 39.93
CA PRO A 25 5.34 35.58 40.44
C PRO A 25 5.44 34.42 39.43
N SER A 26 6.66 34.03 39.07
CA SER A 26 6.91 33.03 38.04
C SER A 26 6.10 31.77 38.39
N ARG A 27 5.01 31.54 37.60
CA ARG A 27 4.18 30.36 37.81
C ARG A 27 5.01 29.08 37.68
N LYS A 28 4.60 28.03 38.36
CA LYS A 28 5.22 26.71 38.19
C LYS A 28 5.07 26.24 36.75
N LYS A 29 6.12 25.65 36.23
CA LYS A 29 6.15 25.06 34.87
C LYS A 29 5.59 23.66 34.85
N VAL A 30 4.73 23.39 33.87
CA VAL A 30 4.02 22.10 33.73
C VAL A 30 4.62 21.28 32.60
N GLY A 31 5.04 20.06 32.90
CA GLY A 31 5.44 19.05 31.94
C GLY A 31 4.31 18.06 31.66
N LEU A 32 3.96 17.87 30.39
CA LEU A 32 3.08 16.82 29.92
C LEU A 32 3.93 15.62 29.48
N VAL A 33 3.70 14.46 30.09
CA VAL A 33 4.43 13.22 29.79
C VAL A 33 3.48 12.19 29.19
N LEU A 34 3.83 11.67 28.01
CA LEU A 34 3.04 10.74 27.23
C LEU A 34 3.78 9.40 27.09
N SER A 35 3.21 8.33 27.63
CA SER A 35 3.84 7.01 27.58
C SER A 35 3.78 6.39 26.18
N GLY A 36 4.66 5.42 25.91
CA GLY A 36 4.54 4.55 24.75
C GLY A 36 3.38 3.55 24.91
N GLY A 37 2.97 2.95 23.78
CA GLY A 37 1.90 1.94 23.80
C GLY A 37 1.36 1.53 22.43
N GLY A 38 1.99 1.91 21.33
CA GLY A 38 1.50 1.66 19.98
C GLY A 38 0.10 2.25 19.78
N ALA A 39 -0.85 1.50 19.20
CA ALA A 39 -2.22 1.95 18.98
C ALA A 39 -2.91 2.50 20.24
N LYS A 40 -2.57 1.98 21.43
CA LYS A 40 -3.13 2.47 22.70
C LYS A 40 -2.83 3.95 22.94
N GLY A 41 -1.74 4.46 22.37
CA GLY A 41 -1.36 5.88 22.46
C GLY A 41 -2.33 6.84 21.77
N MET A 42 -3.28 6.37 20.96
CA MET A 42 -4.37 7.21 20.43
C MET A 42 -5.19 7.85 21.56
N ALA A 43 -5.20 7.21 22.74
CA ALA A 43 -5.86 7.76 23.92
C ALA A 43 -5.26 9.08 24.43
N HIS A 44 -3.99 9.38 24.10
CA HIS A 44 -3.36 10.66 24.46
C HIS A 44 -4.13 11.85 23.90
N ILE A 45 -4.70 11.72 22.68
CA ILE A 45 -5.46 12.77 22.02
C ILE A 45 -6.66 13.20 22.88
N GLY A 46 -7.45 12.22 23.34
CA GLY A 46 -8.60 12.49 24.22
C GLY A 46 -8.19 13.10 25.56
N ALA A 47 -7.08 12.63 26.14
CA ALA A 47 -6.57 13.18 27.39
C ALA A 47 -6.07 14.63 27.26
N ILE A 48 -5.31 14.94 26.18
CA ILE A 48 -4.80 16.30 25.90
C ILE A 48 -5.97 17.27 25.75
N LYS A 49 -7.05 16.86 25.07
CA LYS A 49 -8.25 17.69 24.90
C LYS A 49 -8.82 18.16 26.25
N VAL A 50 -9.00 17.23 27.18
CA VAL A 50 -9.51 17.59 28.54
C VAL A 50 -8.52 18.44 29.32
N ILE A 51 -7.21 18.22 29.20
CA ILE A 51 -6.17 19.04 29.86
C ILE A 51 -6.23 20.49 29.35
N GLU A 52 -6.39 20.67 28.03
CA GLU A 52 -6.56 22.02 27.43
C GLU A 52 -7.88 22.68 27.87
N GLU A 53 -8.98 21.94 27.85
CA GLU A 53 -10.29 22.43 28.30
C GLU A 53 -10.27 22.86 29.77
N ALA A 54 -9.49 22.16 30.61
CA ALA A 54 -9.26 22.54 32.01
C ALA A 54 -8.46 23.84 32.12
N GLY A 55 -7.85 24.33 31.04
CA GLY A 55 -7.06 25.55 30.99
C GLY A 55 -5.71 25.40 31.69
N ILE A 56 -5.08 24.27 31.60
CA ILE A 56 -3.74 23.99 32.12
C ILE A 56 -2.69 24.49 31.10
N PRO A 57 -1.75 25.36 31.48
CA PRO A 57 -0.62 25.73 30.61
C PRO A 57 0.39 24.58 30.56
N ILE A 58 0.73 24.14 29.36
CA ILE A 58 1.78 23.13 29.14
C ILE A 58 3.06 23.85 28.69
N ASP A 59 4.14 23.68 29.46
CA ASP A 59 5.45 24.30 29.20
C ASP A 59 6.44 23.36 28.53
N TYR A 60 6.29 22.06 28.74
CA TYR A 60 7.13 21.01 28.19
C TYR A 60 6.29 19.80 27.81
N VAL A 61 6.64 19.15 26.71
CA VAL A 61 6.06 17.88 26.29
C VAL A 61 7.17 16.86 26.15
N VAL A 62 6.99 15.69 26.73
CA VAL A 62 7.95 14.59 26.64
C VAL A 62 7.19 13.30 26.32
N GLY A 63 7.68 12.53 25.37
CA GLY A 63 7.02 11.30 24.95
C GLY A 63 7.96 10.17 24.58
N THR A 64 7.43 8.94 24.63
CA THR A 64 8.09 7.72 24.16
C THR A 64 7.18 7.03 23.16
N SER A 65 7.75 6.47 22.05
CA SER A 65 7.00 5.71 21.07
C SER A 65 5.79 6.50 20.52
N MET A 66 4.56 5.98 20.57
CA MET A 66 3.35 6.72 20.16
C MET A 66 3.18 8.02 20.94
N GLY A 67 3.59 8.06 22.20
CA GLY A 67 3.60 9.30 22.99
C GLY A 67 4.54 10.36 22.41
N SER A 68 5.66 9.96 21.77
CA SER A 68 6.55 10.88 21.07
C SER A 68 5.92 11.44 19.78
N ILE A 69 5.12 10.63 19.09
CA ILE A 69 4.42 11.03 17.87
C ILE A 69 3.34 12.06 18.19
N ILE A 70 2.41 11.71 19.07
CA ILE A 70 1.31 12.61 19.47
C ILE A 70 1.87 13.85 20.17
N GLY A 71 2.86 13.68 21.06
CA GLY A 71 3.49 14.77 21.77
C GLY A 71 4.30 15.71 20.87
N GLY A 72 5.04 15.17 19.90
CA GLY A 72 5.82 15.94 18.94
C GLY A 72 4.93 16.78 18.02
N LEU A 73 3.88 16.19 17.47
CA LEU A 73 2.90 16.90 16.64
C LEU A 73 2.14 17.97 17.46
N TYR A 74 1.76 17.65 18.70
CA TYR A 74 1.17 18.64 19.61
C TYR A 74 2.13 19.79 19.92
N ALA A 75 3.42 19.51 20.11
CA ALA A 75 4.45 20.49 20.43
C ALA A 75 4.70 21.50 19.30
N ILE A 76 4.57 21.09 18.03
CA ILE A 76 4.69 21.98 16.86
C ILE A 76 3.39 22.74 16.55
N GLY A 77 2.28 22.45 17.26
CA GLY A 77 1.07 23.27 17.18
C GLY A 77 -0.19 22.58 16.66
N TYR A 78 -0.16 21.26 16.41
CA TYR A 78 -1.41 20.53 16.11
C TYR A 78 -2.38 20.60 17.28
N THR A 79 -3.66 20.89 16.98
CA THR A 79 -4.72 20.85 18.00
C THR A 79 -5.18 19.40 18.24
N PRO A 80 -5.78 19.08 19.41
CA PRO A 80 -6.38 17.78 19.63
C PRO A 80 -7.41 17.40 18.57
N GLU A 81 -8.16 18.34 18.03
CA GLU A 81 -9.14 18.14 16.96
C GLU A 81 -8.48 17.79 15.63
N GLN A 82 -7.35 18.46 15.30
CA GLN A 82 -6.56 18.13 14.10
C GLN A 82 -5.96 16.73 14.24
N LEU A 83 -5.39 16.39 15.40
CA LEU A 83 -4.84 15.07 15.68
C LEU A 83 -5.93 13.98 15.59
N ASP A 84 -7.10 14.22 16.18
CA ASP A 84 -8.24 13.29 16.12
C ASP A 84 -8.71 13.05 14.69
N SER A 85 -8.91 14.11 13.91
CA SER A 85 -9.29 14.01 12.51
C SER A 85 -8.25 13.25 11.69
N MET A 86 -6.96 13.57 11.88
CA MET A 86 -5.86 12.99 11.15
C MET A 86 -5.75 11.48 11.38
N VAL A 87 -5.76 11.01 12.65
CA VAL A 87 -5.58 9.58 12.95
C VAL A 87 -6.75 8.72 12.47
N ARG A 88 -7.95 9.29 12.30
CA ARG A 88 -9.14 8.58 11.83
C ARG A 88 -9.16 8.32 10.32
N VAL A 89 -8.47 9.15 9.53
CA VAL A 89 -8.42 9.02 8.06
C VAL A 89 -7.28 8.14 7.58
N GLN A 90 -6.30 7.83 8.43
CA GLN A 90 -5.13 7.04 8.06
C GLN A 90 -5.46 5.57 7.79
N ASP A 91 -4.84 5.02 6.75
CA ASP A 91 -4.74 3.58 6.55
C ASP A 91 -3.52 3.04 7.34
N TRP A 92 -3.78 2.73 8.61
CA TRP A 92 -2.73 2.27 9.53
C TRP A 92 -2.07 0.96 9.08
N MET A 93 -2.82 0.06 8.41
CA MET A 93 -2.26 -1.20 7.93
C MET A 93 -1.24 -0.95 6.82
N PHE A 94 -1.51 0.00 5.95
CA PHE A 94 -0.58 0.46 4.92
C PHE A 94 0.63 1.18 5.55
N LEU A 95 0.40 2.16 6.44
CA LEU A 95 1.46 2.95 7.07
C LEU A 95 2.45 2.11 7.88
N LEU A 96 1.95 1.08 8.56
CA LEU A 96 2.74 0.14 9.37
C LEU A 96 3.23 -1.06 8.54
N SER A 97 3.38 -0.90 7.24
CA SER A 97 3.93 -1.88 6.31
C SER A 97 4.91 -1.22 5.33
N ASP A 98 5.67 -2.03 4.61
CA ASP A 98 6.50 -1.55 3.50
C ASP A 98 5.80 -1.75 2.14
N GLN A 99 4.47 -1.87 2.14
CA GLN A 99 3.70 -2.04 0.91
C GLN A 99 3.72 -0.76 0.08
N ILE A 100 3.84 -0.94 -1.23
CA ILE A 100 3.67 0.14 -2.19
C ILE A 100 2.19 0.21 -2.56
N GLN A 101 1.62 1.41 -2.58
CA GLN A 101 0.23 1.56 -3.02
C GLN A 101 0.09 1.10 -4.47
N ARG A 102 -0.96 0.35 -4.78
CA ARG A 102 -1.23 -0.15 -6.14
C ARG A 102 -1.21 0.98 -7.18
N LYS A 103 -1.68 2.16 -6.83
CA LYS A 103 -1.62 3.35 -7.69
C LYS A 103 -0.18 3.78 -8.04
N ASP A 104 0.83 3.40 -7.25
CA ASP A 104 2.24 3.79 -7.41
C ASP A 104 3.08 2.69 -8.06
N MET A 105 2.53 1.49 -8.24
CA MET A 105 3.13 0.40 -9.00
C MET A 105 2.88 0.57 -10.49
N ASN A 106 3.83 0.16 -11.32
CA ASN A 106 3.58 -0.02 -12.75
C ASN A 106 2.72 -1.26 -13.03
N LEU A 107 2.16 -1.34 -14.23
CA LEU A 107 1.22 -2.40 -14.59
C LEU A 107 1.84 -3.81 -14.51
N MET A 108 3.11 -3.98 -14.84
CA MET A 108 3.80 -5.28 -14.78
C MET A 108 3.97 -5.75 -13.33
N GLU A 109 4.29 -4.83 -12.41
CA GLU A 109 4.41 -5.14 -10.98
C GLU A 109 3.07 -5.50 -10.37
N ARG A 110 2.00 -4.76 -10.70
CA ARG A 110 0.64 -5.10 -10.27
C ARG A 110 0.26 -6.53 -10.66
N GLU A 111 0.43 -6.87 -11.95
CA GLU A 111 0.12 -8.21 -12.47
C GLU A 111 1.00 -9.30 -11.85
N ALA A 112 2.22 -8.98 -11.45
CA ALA A 112 3.10 -9.93 -10.79
C ALA A 112 2.69 -10.17 -9.33
N ASP A 113 2.46 -9.10 -8.55
CA ASP A 113 2.13 -9.20 -7.13
C ASP A 113 0.73 -9.83 -6.89
N GLU A 114 -0.21 -9.60 -7.81
CA GLU A 114 -1.59 -10.11 -7.72
C GLU A 114 -1.73 -11.64 -7.89
N LYS A 115 -0.63 -12.37 -8.07
CA LYS A 115 -0.61 -13.84 -8.21
C LYS A 115 -0.14 -14.57 -6.94
N TYR A 116 0.44 -13.84 -5.99
CA TYR A 116 1.12 -14.47 -4.86
C TYR A 116 0.52 -14.08 -3.51
N VAL A 117 0.37 -15.08 -2.64
CA VAL A 117 -0.04 -14.88 -1.24
C VAL A 117 1.16 -14.49 -0.38
N ILE A 118 2.33 -15.01 -0.70
CA ILE A 118 3.56 -14.79 0.05
C ILE A 118 4.69 -14.46 -0.93
N SER A 119 5.45 -13.42 -0.62
CA SER A 119 6.66 -13.02 -1.34
C SER A 119 7.77 -12.80 -0.32
N VAL A 120 8.81 -13.66 -0.32
CA VAL A 120 9.93 -13.61 0.64
C VAL A 120 11.21 -13.27 -0.11
N PRO A 121 11.90 -12.18 0.26
CA PRO A 121 13.21 -11.89 -0.28
C PRO A 121 14.23 -12.91 0.22
N PHE A 122 15.11 -13.40 -0.67
CA PHE A 122 16.23 -14.27 -0.29
C PHE A 122 17.53 -13.75 -0.92
N SER A 123 18.34 -13.05 -0.18
CA SER A 123 19.70 -12.70 -0.56
C SER A 123 20.59 -12.76 0.68
N LYS A 124 21.91 -12.97 0.48
CA LYS A 124 22.86 -12.89 1.61
C LYS A 124 22.79 -11.54 2.33
N LYS A 125 22.38 -10.47 1.63
CA LYS A 125 22.18 -9.14 2.18
C LYS A 125 20.81 -9.05 2.87
N ALA A 126 19.74 -9.58 2.27
CA ALA A 126 18.41 -9.60 2.86
C ALA A 126 18.36 -10.40 4.17
N ILE A 127 19.06 -11.54 4.26
CA ILE A 127 19.17 -12.29 5.51
C ILE A 127 19.89 -11.46 6.60
N LYS A 128 20.88 -10.63 6.24
CA LYS A 128 21.51 -9.70 7.18
C LYS A 128 20.60 -8.51 7.52
N ASP A 129 19.78 -8.04 6.58
CA ASP A 129 18.87 -6.90 6.78
C ASP A 129 17.62 -7.31 7.58
N VAL A 130 17.14 -8.57 7.47
CA VAL A 130 16.07 -9.14 8.30
C VAL A 130 16.46 -9.22 9.79
N THR A 131 17.75 -9.21 10.11
CA THR A 131 18.20 -9.22 11.52
C THR A 131 17.91 -7.93 12.29
N GLY A 132 17.48 -6.84 11.62
CA GLY A 132 17.18 -5.56 12.26
C GLY A 132 15.71 -5.28 12.54
N GLY A 133 14.79 -5.88 11.81
CA GLY A 133 13.35 -5.66 11.89
C GLY A 133 12.65 -6.11 10.61
N LEU A 134 11.38 -6.50 10.72
CA LEU A 134 10.57 -7.00 9.60
C LEU A 134 10.10 -5.88 8.66
N ILE A 135 9.94 -4.66 9.19
CA ILE A 135 9.36 -3.50 8.50
C ILE A 135 10.40 -2.38 8.49
N LYS A 136 10.74 -1.86 7.31
CA LYS A 136 11.63 -0.70 7.17
C LYS A 136 10.99 0.59 7.71
N GLY A 137 9.66 0.70 7.57
CA GLY A 137 8.85 1.80 8.09
C GLY A 137 8.87 3.05 7.21
N GLN A 138 9.08 2.90 5.92
CA GLN A 138 9.18 4.00 4.98
C GLN A 138 7.89 4.80 4.83
N ASN A 139 6.73 4.12 4.81
CA ASN A 139 5.44 4.80 4.70
C ASN A 139 5.18 5.72 5.89
N ILE A 140 5.61 5.31 7.08
CA ILE A 140 5.52 6.13 8.29
C ILE A 140 6.57 7.26 8.31
N ASP A 141 7.77 7.02 7.77
CA ASP A 141 8.80 8.06 7.60
C ASP A 141 8.32 9.19 6.68
N ASN A 142 7.68 8.84 5.55
CA ASN A 142 7.10 9.80 4.62
C ASN A 142 5.96 10.59 5.27
N LEU A 143 5.07 9.92 6.00
CA LEU A 143 4.00 10.58 6.76
C LEU A 143 4.57 11.57 7.79
N PHE A 144 5.59 11.18 8.56
CA PHE A 144 6.20 12.09 9.52
C PHE A 144 6.87 13.27 8.84
N SER A 145 7.50 13.05 7.69
CA SER A 145 8.09 14.14 6.90
C SER A 145 7.02 15.13 6.44
N GLU A 146 5.86 14.67 5.98
CA GLU A 146 4.71 15.49 5.61
C GLU A 146 4.15 16.27 6.81
N LEU A 147 3.89 15.57 7.92
CA LEU A 147 3.25 16.16 9.11
C LEU A 147 4.12 17.15 9.89
N THR A 148 5.43 17.17 9.66
CA THR A 148 6.36 18.08 10.33
C THR A 148 6.95 19.12 9.38
N LEU A 149 6.40 19.30 8.19
CA LEU A 149 6.81 20.31 7.23
C LEU A 149 6.74 21.73 7.84
N GLY A 150 7.81 22.51 7.69
CA GLY A 150 7.93 23.83 8.30
C GLY A 150 8.65 23.84 9.66
N ASP A 151 8.72 22.72 10.37
CA ASP A 151 9.42 22.55 11.65
C ASP A 151 10.45 21.40 11.58
N HIS A 152 11.02 21.20 10.39
CA HIS A 152 11.81 20.03 10.04
C HIS A 152 13.24 20.01 10.53
N ASP A 153 13.73 21.13 10.98
CA ASP A 153 15.18 21.26 11.04
C ASP A 153 15.87 20.56 12.19
N SER A 154 17.19 20.43 11.98
CA SER A 154 18.17 20.24 13.05
C SER A 154 18.06 21.33 14.12
N LEU A 155 16.82 21.74 14.42
CA LEU A 155 16.45 22.68 15.45
C LEU A 155 16.68 22.09 16.83
N SER A 156 17.00 22.95 17.75
CA SER A 156 16.78 22.65 19.16
C SER A 156 15.28 22.55 19.41
N PHE A 157 14.79 21.39 19.83
CA PHE A 157 13.37 21.18 20.15
C PHE A 157 12.89 22.06 21.31
N ASN A 158 13.82 22.73 22.01
CA ASN A 158 13.50 23.76 23.00
C ASN A 158 12.96 25.05 22.36
N LYS A 159 13.14 25.22 21.02
CA LYS A 159 12.62 26.38 20.27
C LYS A 159 11.25 26.14 19.65
N LEU A 160 10.73 24.91 19.71
CA LEU A 160 9.38 24.61 19.25
C LEU A 160 8.33 25.43 20.03
N PRO A 161 7.14 25.65 19.49
CA PRO A 161 6.05 26.37 20.17
C PRO A 161 5.82 25.87 21.61
N ILE A 162 5.92 24.56 21.85
CA ILE A 162 6.08 23.96 23.16
C ILE A 162 7.39 23.16 23.14
N PRO A 163 8.37 23.46 24.01
CA PRO A 163 9.60 22.68 24.14
C PRO A 163 9.35 21.19 24.29
N PHE A 164 10.04 20.40 23.48
CA PHE A 164 9.77 18.96 23.32
C PHE A 164 11.04 18.11 23.52
N ALA A 165 10.85 16.89 24.02
CA ALA A 165 11.85 15.83 23.96
C ALA A 165 11.19 14.48 23.73
N CYS A 166 11.91 13.57 23.09
CA CYS A 166 11.47 12.17 22.99
C CYS A 166 12.61 11.20 23.25
N VAL A 167 12.23 10.00 23.70
CA VAL A 167 13.16 8.99 24.18
C VAL A 167 13.28 7.87 23.16
N ALA A 168 14.53 7.49 22.85
CA ALA A 168 14.90 6.26 22.17
C ALA A 168 15.93 5.50 23.02
N GLU A 169 16.23 4.27 22.67
CA GLU A 169 17.35 3.52 23.24
C GLU A 169 18.49 3.39 22.23
N ASN A 170 19.72 3.65 22.68
CA ASN A 170 20.92 3.39 21.93
C ASN A 170 21.45 1.98 22.24
N LEU A 171 21.17 1.03 21.37
CA LEU A 171 21.59 -0.38 21.54
C LEU A 171 23.12 -0.57 21.60
N VAL A 172 23.91 0.34 21.05
CA VAL A 172 25.37 0.24 21.12
C VAL A 172 25.90 0.45 22.54
N LYS A 173 25.21 1.31 23.31
CA LYS A 173 25.59 1.65 24.67
C LYS A 173 24.67 1.04 25.74
N GLY A 174 23.49 0.52 25.35
CA GLY A 174 22.47 0.05 26.28
C GLY A 174 21.93 1.17 27.18
N GLN A 175 21.73 2.37 26.63
CA GLN A 175 21.39 3.57 27.38
C GLN A 175 20.28 4.36 26.70
N GLU A 176 19.47 5.03 27.52
CA GLU A 176 18.53 6.04 27.09
C GLU A 176 19.20 7.11 26.24
N TYR A 177 18.60 7.43 25.08
CA TYR A 177 18.98 8.55 24.25
C TYR A 177 17.81 9.51 24.12
N VAL A 178 17.96 10.71 24.66
CA VAL A 178 16.94 11.74 24.63
C VAL A 178 17.22 12.72 23.51
N PHE A 179 16.28 12.81 22.58
CA PHE A 179 16.33 13.83 21.52
C PHE A 179 15.85 15.19 22.05
N HIS A 180 16.74 16.16 22.05
CA HIS A 180 16.46 17.58 22.30
C HIS A 180 16.71 18.45 21.09
N ASN A 181 17.21 17.87 20.00
CA ASN A 181 17.52 18.53 18.73
C ASN A 181 17.55 17.50 17.59
N GLY A 182 17.70 18.00 16.37
CA GLY A 182 17.75 17.20 15.17
C GLY A 182 16.47 17.30 14.34
N VAL A 183 16.28 16.37 13.42
CA VAL A 183 15.09 16.29 12.57
C VAL A 183 13.97 15.62 13.35
N LEU A 184 12.86 16.32 13.57
CA LEU A 184 11.75 15.86 14.41
C LEU A 184 11.15 14.52 13.90
N SER A 185 10.93 14.38 12.59
CA SER A 185 10.46 13.14 12.00
C SER A 185 11.39 11.96 12.28
N THR A 186 12.71 12.19 12.22
CA THR A 186 13.72 11.15 12.54
C THR A 186 13.70 10.78 14.02
N ALA A 187 13.54 11.76 14.91
CA ALA A 187 13.47 11.52 16.35
C ALA A 187 12.23 10.70 16.73
N MET A 188 11.05 11.05 16.18
CA MET A 188 9.82 10.27 16.36
C MET A 188 9.95 8.86 15.78
N ARG A 189 10.57 8.72 14.58
CA ARG A 189 10.79 7.42 13.95
C ARG A 189 11.73 6.53 14.78
N ALA A 190 12.79 7.08 15.37
CA ALA A 190 13.68 6.36 16.25
C ALA A 190 12.97 5.91 17.53
N SER A 191 12.19 6.82 18.14
CA SER A 191 11.44 6.55 19.37
C SER A 191 10.39 5.45 19.23
N MET A 192 9.88 5.18 18.01
CA MET A 192 8.88 4.14 17.73
C MET A 192 9.44 2.85 17.11
N ALA A 193 10.75 2.73 16.95
CA ALA A 193 11.39 1.60 16.28
C ALA A 193 11.40 0.34 17.15
N ILE A 194 10.25 -0.29 17.35
CA ILE A 194 10.09 -1.51 18.18
C ILE A 194 11.02 -2.62 17.67
N PRO A 195 11.94 -3.14 18.50
CA PRO A 195 12.85 -4.22 18.13
C PRO A 195 12.11 -5.44 17.58
N GLY A 196 12.61 -5.99 16.48
CA GLY A 196 11.99 -7.14 15.79
C GLY A 196 10.80 -6.78 14.89
N VAL A 197 10.15 -5.62 15.09
CA VAL A 197 9.05 -5.14 14.22
C VAL A 197 9.60 -4.16 13.19
N PHE A 198 10.18 -3.05 13.65
CA PHE A 198 10.75 -2.04 12.76
C PHE A 198 12.28 -2.09 12.72
N THR A 199 12.85 -1.76 11.56
CA THR A 199 14.30 -1.59 11.47
C THR A 199 14.76 -0.43 12.37
N PRO A 200 15.87 -0.62 13.12
CA PRO A 200 16.47 0.44 13.92
C PRO A 200 16.88 1.64 13.08
N VAL A 201 16.77 2.82 13.65
CA VAL A 201 17.27 4.06 13.05
C VAL A 201 18.76 4.20 13.32
N ARG A 202 19.56 4.33 12.25
CA ARG A 202 21.01 4.54 12.36
C ARG A 202 21.29 6.04 12.25
N LEU A 203 21.88 6.59 13.29
CA LEU A 203 22.27 8.00 13.35
C LEU A 203 23.72 8.06 13.84
N ASP A 204 24.61 8.55 12.97
CA ASP A 204 26.06 8.52 13.20
C ASP A 204 26.58 7.13 13.60
N SER A 205 27.16 6.97 14.78
CA SER A 205 27.61 5.69 15.35
C SER A 205 26.58 4.98 16.23
N MET A 206 25.34 5.50 16.30
CA MET A 206 24.29 4.94 17.13
C MET A 206 23.36 4.02 16.34
N VAL A 207 22.80 3.04 17.02
CA VAL A 207 21.71 2.18 16.56
C VAL A 207 20.53 2.38 17.52
N LEU A 208 19.53 3.13 17.07
CA LEU A 208 18.42 3.59 17.91
C LEU A 208 17.17 2.73 17.69
N VAL A 209 16.55 2.33 18.79
CA VAL A 209 15.29 1.60 18.84
C VAL A 209 14.29 2.30 19.73
N ASP A 210 13.07 1.76 19.82
CA ASP A 210 11.99 2.29 20.66
C ASP A 210 12.44 2.52 22.09
N GLY A 211 12.20 3.73 22.59
CA GLY A 211 12.56 4.12 23.95
C GLY A 211 11.77 3.38 25.04
N GLY A 212 10.67 2.71 24.65
CA GLY A 212 9.88 1.88 25.57
C GLY A 212 10.68 0.75 26.22
N VAL A 213 11.78 0.32 25.59
CA VAL A 213 12.68 -0.70 26.14
C VAL A 213 13.37 -0.22 27.44
N VAL A 214 13.69 1.07 27.52
CA VAL A 214 14.46 1.64 28.66
C VAL A 214 13.65 2.60 29.50
N ASN A 215 12.80 3.45 28.89
CA ASN A 215 12.04 4.47 29.60
C ASN A 215 10.71 4.77 28.88
N ASN A 216 9.72 3.94 29.13
CA ASN A 216 8.42 4.03 28.45
C ASN A 216 7.50 5.16 28.99
N TYR A 217 7.87 5.78 30.11
CA TYR A 217 7.12 6.86 30.76
C TYR A 217 8.09 7.93 31.30
N PRO A 218 8.61 8.84 30.44
CA PRO A 218 9.83 9.62 30.70
C PRO A 218 9.63 10.87 31.56
N VAL A 219 9.14 10.73 32.80
CA VAL A 219 8.94 11.81 33.76
C VAL A 219 10.26 12.46 34.17
N ASN A 220 11.31 11.66 34.37
CA ASN A 220 12.66 12.14 34.67
C ASN A 220 13.15 13.14 33.63
N VAL A 221 12.88 12.90 32.34
CA VAL A 221 13.27 13.82 31.25
C VAL A 221 12.52 15.15 31.37
N ALA A 222 11.22 15.14 31.63
CA ALA A 222 10.44 16.38 31.81
C ALA A 222 10.94 17.18 33.02
N LYS A 223 11.32 16.51 34.11
CA LYS A 223 11.95 17.17 35.27
C LYS A 223 13.30 17.78 34.92
N GLN A 224 14.14 17.10 34.14
CA GLN A 224 15.44 17.61 33.68
C GLN A 224 15.26 18.83 32.75
N MET A 225 14.18 18.90 31.98
CA MET A 225 13.84 20.07 31.17
C MET A 225 13.38 21.28 32.01
N GLY A 226 13.11 21.08 33.31
CA GLY A 226 12.72 22.13 34.23
C GLY A 226 11.23 22.17 34.59
N ALA A 227 10.51 21.08 34.40
CA ALA A 227 9.11 20.97 34.85
C ALA A 227 9.03 20.87 36.38
N ASP A 228 8.29 21.80 36.99
CA ASP A 228 7.98 21.78 38.43
C ASP A 228 6.87 20.76 38.76
N ILE A 229 5.90 20.66 37.84
CA ILE A 229 4.68 19.87 37.95
C ILE A 229 4.59 18.92 36.75
N ILE A 230 4.22 17.67 37.01
CA ILE A 230 4.06 16.64 35.99
C ILE A 230 2.62 16.18 35.86
N ILE A 231 2.05 16.31 34.66
CA ILE A 231 0.84 15.63 34.25
C ILE A 231 1.26 14.47 33.33
N GLY A 232 0.99 13.25 33.75
CA GLY A 232 1.35 12.08 32.95
C GLY A 232 0.12 11.35 32.43
N VAL A 233 0.13 11.02 31.14
CA VAL A 233 -0.88 10.16 30.51
C VAL A 233 -0.24 8.81 30.23
N ASP A 234 -0.73 7.79 30.91
CA ASP A 234 -0.19 6.45 30.84
C ASP A 234 -1.17 5.48 30.19
N VAL A 235 -0.74 4.90 29.06
CA VAL A 235 -1.50 3.93 28.23
C VAL A 235 -0.89 2.53 28.26
N GLN A 236 0.05 2.27 29.17
CA GLN A 236 0.65 0.95 29.31
C GLN A 236 -0.38 -0.05 29.89
N SER A 237 -0.30 -1.29 29.41
CA SER A 237 -1.09 -2.40 29.97
C SER A 237 -0.42 -2.93 31.26
N GLU A 238 -1.19 -3.63 32.05
CA GLU A 238 -0.63 -4.50 33.09
C GLU A 238 0.11 -5.67 32.45
N LEU A 239 1.03 -6.29 33.19
CA LEU A 239 1.73 -7.48 32.72
C LEU A 239 0.72 -8.61 32.45
N LYS A 240 0.94 -9.35 31.40
CA LYS A 240 0.06 -10.44 30.98
C LYS A 240 0.22 -11.66 31.87
N PRO A 241 -0.86 -12.34 32.21
CA PRO A 241 -0.81 -13.62 32.89
C PRO A 241 -0.24 -14.73 31.96
N ALA A 242 0.18 -15.84 32.58
CA ALA A 242 0.85 -16.94 31.88
C ALA A 242 0.05 -17.51 30.70
N ASN A 243 -1.28 -17.53 30.77
CA ASN A 243 -2.17 -18.03 29.73
C ASN A 243 -2.32 -17.08 28.51
N GLU A 244 -1.73 -15.88 28.54
CA GLU A 244 -1.68 -14.93 27.43
C GLU A 244 -0.26 -14.83 26.82
N LEU A 245 0.69 -15.63 27.28
CA LEU A 245 2.10 -15.67 26.83
C LEU A 245 2.40 -16.96 26.04
N ASP A 246 1.54 -17.28 25.08
CA ASP A 246 1.55 -18.54 24.34
C ASP A 246 2.30 -18.47 22.99
N ASN A 247 2.70 -17.27 22.54
CA ASN A 247 3.42 -17.08 21.29
C ASN A 247 4.45 -15.93 21.36
N ALA A 248 5.32 -15.84 20.35
CA ALA A 248 6.47 -14.93 20.35
C ALA A 248 6.10 -13.43 20.47
N GLY A 249 4.98 -12.99 19.93
CA GLY A 249 4.57 -11.58 19.97
C GLY A 249 4.27 -11.07 21.38
N PRO A 250 3.32 -11.67 22.14
CA PRO A 250 3.08 -11.37 23.53
C PRO A 250 4.31 -11.49 24.43
N ILE A 251 5.16 -12.53 24.22
CA ILE A 251 6.38 -12.73 24.99
C ILE A 251 7.36 -11.57 24.76
N LEU A 252 7.59 -11.18 23.52
CA LEU A 252 8.48 -10.05 23.19
C LEU A 252 7.95 -8.74 23.78
N GLY A 253 6.64 -8.48 23.68
CA GLY A 253 6.01 -7.30 24.28
C GLY A 253 6.20 -7.28 25.81
N GLN A 254 5.98 -8.41 26.48
CA GLN A 254 6.19 -8.53 27.94
C GLN A 254 7.65 -8.32 28.34
N LEU A 255 8.62 -8.82 27.55
CA LEU A 255 10.03 -8.59 27.84
C LEU A 255 10.38 -7.09 27.75
N ILE A 256 9.87 -6.38 26.75
CA ILE A 256 10.05 -4.93 26.62
C ILE A 256 9.44 -4.20 27.82
N ASP A 257 8.22 -4.54 28.23
CA ASP A 257 7.55 -3.94 29.39
C ASP A 257 8.35 -4.19 30.70
N LEU A 258 8.92 -5.38 30.84
CA LEU A 258 9.74 -5.74 32.04
C LEU A 258 11.07 -4.99 32.06
N MET A 259 11.73 -4.78 30.92
CA MET A 259 13.02 -4.06 30.87
C MET A 259 12.91 -2.61 31.36
N GLY A 260 11.81 -1.91 31.03
CA GLY A 260 11.57 -0.53 31.46
C GLY A 260 10.92 -0.36 32.83
N GLN A 261 10.59 -1.45 33.53
CA GLN A 261 9.72 -1.41 34.72
C GLN A 261 10.30 -0.62 35.90
N ASP A 262 11.60 -0.73 36.16
CA ASP A 262 12.24 0.01 37.28
C ASP A 262 12.18 1.52 37.07
N ASN A 263 12.42 1.99 35.85
CA ASN A 263 12.31 3.41 35.48
C ASN A 263 10.85 3.87 35.56
N TYR A 264 9.93 3.04 35.13
CA TYR A 264 8.49 3.34 35.18
C TYR A 264 8.04 3.56 36.63
N LEU A 265 8.39 2.66 37.57
CA LEU A 265 8.01 2.78 38.97
C LEU A 265 8.63 4.01 39.65
N LYS A 266 9.86 4.39 39.30
CA LYS A 266 10.50 5.62 39.79
C LYS A 266 9.81 6.86 39.25
N ASN A 267 9.48 6.88 37.98
CA ASN A 267 8.82 7.98 37.28
C ASN A 267 7.37 8.17 37.76
N LEU A 268 6.67 7.09 38.05
CA LEU A 268 5.32 7.13 38.57
C LEU A 268 5.22 7.89 39.90
N LYS A 269 6.21 7.70 40.81
CA LYS A 269 6.29 8.40 42.09
C LYS A 269 6.52 9.91 41.96
N GLN A 270 7.01 10.40 40.81
CA GLN A 270 7.30 11.80 40.56
C GLN A 270 6.19 12.48 39.76
N THR A 271 5.08 11.80 39.48
CA THR A 271 3.94 12.31 38.75
C THR A 271 2.94 12.99 39.69
N ASP A 272 2.62 14.26 39.47
CA ASP A 272 1.67 15.01 40.30
C ASP A 272 0.21 14.64 39.96
N VAL A 273 -0.13 14.51 38.67
CA VAL A 273 -1.45 14.01 38.22
C VAL A 273 -1.25 12.90 37.20
N LEU A 274 -1.61 11.69 37.59
CA LEU A 274 -1.59 10.51 36.71
C LEU A 274 -2.97 10.29 36.08
N ILE A 275 -3.02 10.33 34.76
CA ILE A 275 -4.16 9.94 33.94
C ILE A 275 -3.87 8.53 33.41
N LYS A 276 -4.24 7.50 34.15
CA LYS A 276 -4.10 6.09 33.75
C LYS A 276 -5.30 5.70 32.89
N VAL A 277 -5.07 5.39 31.62
CA VAL A 277 -6.13 5.01 30.68
C VAL A 277 -6.39 3.50 30.77
N ASN A 278 -7.65 3.11 30.84
CA ASN A 278 -8.03 1.71 30.75
C ASN A 278 -7.94 1.23 29.30
N VAL A 279 -6.89 0.51 28.98
CA VAL A 279 -6.61 -0.03 27.64
C VAL A 279 -6.92 -1.53 27.51
N LYS A 280 -7.63 -2.12 28.49
CA LYS A 280 -8.00 -3.54 28.48
C LYS A 280 -8.78 -3.90 27.20
N GLY A 281 -8.37 -4.99 26.55
CA GLY A 281 -8.93 -5.47 25.29
C GLY A 281 -8.26 -4.90 24.04
N TYR A 282 -7.24 -4.02 24.18
CA TYR A 282 -6.46 -3.47 23.09
C TYR A 282 -4.97 -3.79 23.23
N SER A 283 -4.34 -4.08 22.09
CA SER A 283 -2.89 -4.29 21.98
C SER A 283 -2.20 -3.10 21.31
N ALA A 284 -0.88 -3.10 21.25
CA ALA A 284 -0.10 -2.12 20.49
C ALA A 284 -0.42 -2.12 18.98
N ALA A 285 -1.00 -3.20 18.45
CA ALA A 285 -1.38 -3.36 17.04
C ALA A 285 -2.88 -3.11 16.75
N SER A 286 -3.65 -2.60 17.71
CA SER A 286 -5.11 -2.39 17.58
C SER A 286 -5.45 -1.10 16.82
N PHE A 287 -5.09 -1.03 15.54
CA PHE A 287 -5.26 0.14 14.67
C PHE A 287 -6.56 0.15 13.84
N SER A 288 -7.54 -0.72 14.14
CA SER A 288 -8.83 -0.62 13.45
C SER A 288 -9.53 0.70 13.79
N ARG A 289 -10.34 1.22 12.88
CA ARG A 289 -11.06 2.49 13.08
C ARG A 289 -11.88 2.49 14.38
N THR A 290 -12.57 1.39 14.67
CA THR A 290 -13.35 1.24 15.90
C THR A 290 -12.46 1.21 17.15
N ALA A 291 -11.26 0.64 17.07
CA ALA A 291 -10.31 0.64 18.17
C ALA A 291 -9.75 2.05 18.41
N VAL A 292 -9.37 2.77 17.35
CA VAL A 292 -8.91 4.17 17.44
C VAL A 292 -9.98 5.04 18.08
N ASP A 293 -11.24 4.96 17.62
CA ASP A 293 -12.37 5.70 18.18
C ASP A 293 -12.57 5.41 19.67
N SER A 294 -12.53 4.13 20.06
CA SER A 294 -12.68 3.72 21.45
C SER A 294 -11.52 4.16 22.33
N LEU A 295 -10.29 4.11 21.84
CA LEU A 295 -9.10 4.50 22.60
C LEU A 295 -9.07 6.01 22.85
N ILE A 296 -9.40 6.84 21.86
CA ILE A 296 -9.53 8.29 22.05
C ILE A 296 -10.60 8.60 23.09
N HIS A 297 -11.77 7.94 23.00
CA HIS A 297 -12.84 8.11 23.98
C HIS A 297 -12.44 7.67 25.41
N ARG A 298 -11.70 6.57 25.54
CA ARG A 298 -11.18 6.13 26.86
C ARG A 298 -10.16 7.09 27.44
N GLY A 299 -9.33 7.71 26.60
CA GLY A 299 -8.41 8.77 27.00
C GLY A 299 -9.15 10.00 27.54
N LEU A 300 -10.21 10.42 26.83
CA LEU A 300 -11.08 11.50 27.26
C LEU A 300 -11.74 11.17 28.60
N GLN A 301 -12.36 10.00 28.75
CA GLN A 301 -12.99 9.56 30.01
C GLN A 301 -12.01 9.51 31.20
N ALA A 302 -10.79 8.98 30.97
CA ALA A 302 -9.78 8.90 31.99
C ALA A 302 -9.33 10.28 32.50
N ALA A 303 -9.21 11.24 31.59
CA ALA A 303 -8.85 12.62 31.93
C ALA A 303 -10.02 13.38 32.59
N GLU A 304 -11.26 13.20 32.14
CA GLU A 304 -12.45 13.73 32.79
C GLU A 304 -12.58 13.24 34.23
N GLY A 305 -12.27 11.96 34.46
CA GLY A 305 -12.22 11.40 35.83
C GLY A 305 -11.15 12.03 36.71
N LYS A 306 -10.24 12.81 36.16
CA LYS A 306 -9.21 13.60 36.88
C LYS A 306 -9.44 15.10 36.85
N LYS A 307 -10.59 15.56 36.40
CA LYS A 307 -10.89 16.99 36.22
C LYS A 307 -10.75 17.79 37.52
N ASP A 308 -11.22 17.26 38.62
CA ASP A 308 -11.09 17.94 39.94
C ASP A 308 -9.61 18.07 40.33
N ALA A 309 -8.82 17.03 40.12
CA ALA A 309 -7.38 17.06 40.37
C ALA A 309 -6.66 18.07 39.51
N LEU A 310 -7.05 18.17 38.19
CA LEU A 310 -6.53 19.18 37.27
C LEU A 310 -6.93 20.60 37.69
N MET A 311 -8.14 20.81 38.14
CA MET A 311 -8.60 22.12 38.66
C MET A 311 -7.90 22.50 39.97
N GLU A 312 -7.63 21.56 40.84
CA GLU A 312 -6.81 21.79 42.02
C GLU A 312 -5.35 22.09 41.66
N LEU A 313 -4.81 21.34 40.69
CA LEU A 313 -3.47 21.59 40.19
C LEU A 313 -3.29 23.00 39.63
N LYS A 314 -4.32 23.55 39.00
CA LYS A 314 -4.33 24.94 38.49
C LYS A 314 -4.02 25.96 39.58
N LYS A 315 -4.53 25.76 40.81
CA LYS A 315 -4.20 26.60 41.96
C LYS A 315 -2.72 26.45 42.34
N LYS A 316 -2.18 25.22 42.31
CA LYS A 316 -0.75 24.94 42.61
C LYS A 316 0.20 25.53 41.56
N ILE A 317 -0.24 25.64 40.30
CA ILE A 317 0.50 26.28 39.21
C ILE A 317 0.61 27.81 39.46
N GLY A 318 -0.37 28.39 40.10
CA GLY A 318 -0.42 29.82 40.39
C GLY A 318 -1.11 30.63 39.28
N VAL A 319 -2.09 30.02 38.59
CA VAL A 319 -2.90 30.71 37.55
C VAL A 319 -4.35 30.88 38.02
N PRO A 320 -5.06 31.93 37.57
CA PRO A 320 -6.48 32.14 37.93
C PRO A 320 -7.38 31.00 37.48
N ALA A 321 -8.51 30.80 38.16
CA ALA A 321 -9.46 29.75 37.81
C ALA A 321 -10.00 29.88 36.36
N ASN A 322 -10.21 31.08 35.89
CA ASN A 322 -10.66 31.41 34.54
C ASN A 322 -9.52 31.48 33.50
N TYR A 323 -8.29 31.19 33.88
CA TYR A 323 -7.14 31.19 32.97
C TYR A 323 -7.36 30.24 31.80
N ARG A 324 -7.09 30.73 30.60
CA ARG A 324 -7.04 29.94 29.37
C ARG A 324 -5.68 30.15 28.72
N PRO A 325 -4.88 29.10 28.51
CA PRO A 325 -3.60 29.26 27.82
C PRO A 325 -3.88 29.68 26.38
N GLN A 326 -3.18 30.77 25.95
CA GLN A 326 -3.18 31.15 24.56
C GLN A 326 -2.21 30.23 23.81
N ARG A 327 -2.68 29.61 22.77
CA ARG A 327 -1.83 28.82 21.88
C ARG A 327 -0.88 29.78 21.13
N LYS A 328 0.41 29.59 21.25
CA LYS A 328 1.41 30.43 20.61
C LYS A 328 1.44 30.28 19.09
N HIS A 329 1.13 29.08 18.62
CA HIS A 329 1.13 28.71 17.22
C HIS A 329 0.11 27.59 16.99
N THR A 330 -0.60 27.66 15.87
CA THR A 330 -1.40 26.53 15.34
C THR A 330 -0.73 26.08 14.06
N TYR A 331 -0.46 24.79 13.93
CA TYR A 331 0.17 24.24 12.74
C TYR A 331 -0.75 24.43 11.52
N GLU A 332 -0.20 24.99 10.48
CA GLU A 332 -0.84 25.12 9.17
C GLU A 332 -0.07 24.27 8.15
N PRO A 333 -0.74 23.42 7.38
CA PRO A 333 -0.08 22.64 6.34
C PRO A 333 0.65 23.52 5.35
N VAL A 334 1.90 23.20 5.08
CA VAL A 334 2.71 23.88 4.07
C VAL A 334 2.42 23.27 2.71
N GLU A 335 1.91 24.06 1.77
CA GLU A 335 1.60 23.58 0.41
C GLU A 335 2.76 23.74 -0.57
N TRP A 336 3.61 24.76 -0.37
CA TRP A 336 4.71 25.12 -1.25
C TRP A 336 5.99 25.38 -0.47
N VAL A 337 7.10 24.86 -0.96
CA VAL A 337 8.43 25.06 -0.38
C VAL A 337 9.41 25.57 -1.44
N MET A 338 10.26 26.50 -1.06
CA MET A 338 11.39 26.97 -1.88
C MET A 338 12.52 25.94 -1.75
N ILE A 339 12.76 25.15 -2.77
CA ILE A 339 13.81 24.14 -2.76
C ILE A 339 15.09 24.74 -3.33
N ARG A 340 16.18 24.69 -2.55
CA ARG A 340 17.52 25.15 -2.96
C ARG A 340 18.28 24.05 -3.69
N ASP A 341 18.31 22.83 -3.13
CA ASP A 341 19.12 21.70 -3.61
C ASP A 341 18.31 20.41 -3.56
N ILE A 342 18.51 19.55 -4.55
CA ILE A 342 17.80 18.25 -4.65
C ILE A 342 18.83 17.14 -4.78
N ARG A 343 18.84 16.21 -3.84
CA ARG A 343 19.79 15.09 -3.80
C ARG A 343 19.09 13.75 -3.84
N PHE A 344 19.64 12.85 -4.66
CA PHE A 344 19.19 11.46 -4.73
C PHE A 344 20.31 10.54 -4.25
N LYS A 345 20.10 9.90 -3.10
CA LYS A 345 20.99 8.86 -2.58
C LYS A 345 20.56 7.52 -3.15
N GLY A 346 21.42 6.88 -3.95
CA GLY A 346 21.16 5.56 -4.56
C GLY A 346 20.88 5.60 -6.05
N LEU A 347 20.82 6.80 -6.69
CA LEU A 347 20.84 6.99 -8.14
C LEU A 347 22.26 7.32 -8.64
N ASP A 348 22.51 7.02 -9.91
CA ASP A 348 23.64 7.58 -10.66
C ASP A 348 23.22 8.93 -11.31
N GLU A 349 24.19 9.61 -11.95
CA GLU A 349 23.94 10.95 -12.51
C GLU A 349 22.90 10.92 -13.64
N GLU A 350 22.94 9.91 -14.51
CA GLU A 350 22.02 9.78 -15.64
C GLU A 350 20.60 9.53 -15.18
N ASP A 351 20.40 8.63 -14.23
CA ASP A 351 19.10 8.37 -13.61
C ASP A 351 18.60 9.61 -12.84
N THR A 352 19.48 10.37 -12.19
CA THR A 352 19.13 11.60 -11.46
C THR A 352 18.56 12.67 -12.39
N GLU A 353 19.26 12.95 -13.50
CA GLU A 353 18.79 13.94 -14.48
C GLU A 353 17.42 13.54 -15.08
N TRP A 354 17.26 12.26 -15.38
CA TRP A 354 16.00 11.73 -15.89
C TRP A 354 14.86 11.90 -14.88
N VAL A 355 15.08 11.55 -13.60
CA VAL A 355 14.07 11.70 -12.53
C VAL A 355 13.69 13.16 -12.34
N MET A 356 14.66 14.05 -12.25
CA MET A 356 14.44 15.50 -12.11
C MET A 356 13.53 16.04 -13.22
N LYS A 357 13.89 15.78 -14.47
CA LYS A 357 13.13 16.22 -15.65
C LYS A 357 11.72 15.64 -15.67
N ARG A 358 11.56 14.39 -15.25
CA ARG A 358 10.28 13.68 -15.28
C ARG A 358 9.33 14.11 -14.18
N CYS A 359 9.85 14.32 -12.99
CA CYS A 359 9.06 14.74 -11.84
C CYS A 359 8.71 16.24 -11.90
N GLY A 360 9.36 17.00 -12.81
CA GLY A 360 9.22 18.43 -12.91
C GLY A 360 9.67 19.13 -11.63
N LEU A 361 10.63 18.53 -10.92
CA LEU A 361 11.30 19.13 -9.77
C LEU A 361 12.40 20.06 -10.28
N GLU A 362 12.48 21.24 -9.72
CA GLU A 362 13.45 22.26 -10.11
C GLU A 362 14.10 22.84 -8.86
N GLU A 363 15.42 22.99 -8.92
CA GLU A 363 16.19 23.68 -7.87
C GLU A 363 15.99 25.18 -7.94
N ASN A 364 16.17 25.87 -6.82
CA ASN A 364 16.03 27.30 -6.66
C ASN A 364 14.66 27.84 -7.10
N THR A 365 13.60 27.02 -6.94
CA THR A 365 12.20 27.38 -7.26
C THR A 365 11.24 26.89 -6.17
N PHE A 366 10.00 27.41 -6.22
CA PHE A 366 8.92 26.91 -5.41
C PHE A 366 8.37 25.61 -6.00
N ASN A 367 8.38 24.55 -5.21
CA ASN A 367 7.77 23.25 -5.53
C ASN A 367 6.60 22.97 -4.58
N SER A 368 5.50 22.45 -5.12
CA SER A 368 4.40 22.01 -4.27
C SER A 368 4.74 20.69 -3.59
N ILE A 369 4.24 20.47 -2.38
CA ILE A 369 4.41 19.22 -1.65
C ILE A 369 3.84 18.04 -2.44
N GLN A 370 2.69 18.22 -3.08
CA GLN A 370 2.10 17.22 -3.97
C GLN A 370 3.04 16.80 -5.11
N ARG A 371 3.86 17.72 -5.64
CA ARG A 371 4.86 17.41 -6.67
C ARG A 371 6.01 16.59 -6.09
N ILE A 372 6.46 16.93 -4.88
CA ILE A 372 7.53 16.20 -4.17
C ILE A 372 7.08 14.77 -3.86
N GLU A 373 5.85 14.59 -3.36
CA GLU A 373 5.25 13.28 -3.13
C GLU A 373 4.99 12.53 -4.44
N GLY A 374 4.51 13.22 -5.46
CA GLY A 374 4.32 12.66 -6.80
C GLY A 374 5.61 12.11 -7.41
N ALA A 375 6.76 12.71 -7.09
CA ALA A 375 8.07 12.21 -7.51
C ALA A 375 8.36 10.82 -6.95
N THR A 376 7.99 10.53 -5.70
CA THR A 376 8.12 9.18 -5.12
C THR A 376 7.38 8.14 -5.93
N SER A 377 6.14 8.44 -6.34
CA SER A 377 5.31 7.57 -7.17
C SER A 377 5.91 7.34 -8.56
N ILE A 378 6.49 8.37 -9.17
CA ILE A 378 7.14 8.28 -10.49
C ILE A 378 8.38 7.41 -10.42
N ILE A 379 9.17 7.54 -9.37
CA ILE A 379 10.40 6.74 -9.19
C ILE A 379 10.03 5.28 -8.87
N LEU A 380 9.05 5.04 -8.00
CA LEU A 380 8.56 3.70 -7.68
C LEU A 380 7.92 2.98 -8.89
N ALA A 381 7.37 3.73 -9.84
CA ALA A 381 6.91 3.16 -11.11
C ALA A 381 8.04 2.59 -11.97
N ASN A 382 9.30 2.89 -11.64
CA ASN A 382 10.47 2.25 -12.25
C ASN A 382 10.77 0.94 -11.51
N THR A 383 10.85 -0.17 -12.26
CA THR A 383 11.07 -1.52 -11.72
C THR A 383 12.38 -1.71 -10.97
N SER A 384 13.33 -0.77 -11.12
CA SER A 384 14.67 -0.84 -10.52
C SER A 384 14.72 -0.43 -9.05
N TYR A 385 13.67 0.18 -8.51
CA TYR A 385 13.64 0.68 -7.14
C TYR A 385 12.52 0.01 -6.32
N SER A 386 12.81 -0.31 -5.06
CA SER A 386 11.87 -0.98 -4.15
C SER A 386 11.30 -0.06 -3.07
N ASN A 387 12.05 0.97 -2.71
CA ASN A 387 11.68 1.92 -1.69
C ASN A 387 12.19 3.31 -2.03
N ILE A 388 11.45 4.31 -1.62
CA ILE A 388 11.85 5.70 -1.70
C ILE A 388 11.31 6.47 -0.50
N SER A 389 12.19 7.14 0.21
CA SER A 389 11.82 8.11 1.24
C SER A 389 12.39 9.48 0.89
N TYR A 390 11.73 10.53 1.32
CA TYR A 390 12.25 11.88 1.16
C TYR A 390 12.34 12.60 2.51
N LYS A 391 13.24 13.55 2.58
CA LYS A 391 13.37 14.49 3.69
C LYS A 391 13.57 15.89 3.13
N LEU A 392 12.90 16.84 3.74
CA LEU A 392 13.10 18.26 3.51
C LEU A 392 13.86 18.83 4.71
N LEU A 393 15.02 19.41 4.47
CA LEU A 393 15.86 20.02 5.49
C LEU A 393 15.84 21.54 5.28
N GLN A 394 15.31 22.28 6.24
CA GLN A 394 15.20 23.74 6.14
C GLN A 394 16.57 24.39 6.36
N ASN A 395 16.93 25.36 5.61
CA ASN A 395 18.13 26.13 5.75
C ASN A 395 17.86 27.39 6.62
N ASN A 396 18.93 28.03 7.11
CA ASN A 396 18.82 29.25 7.92
C ASN A 396 18.14 30.42 7.20
N ASP A 397 18.07 30.39 5.87
CA ASP A 397 17.44 31.40 5.02
C ASP A 397 15.96 31.08 4.69
N GLY A 398 15.41 30.02 5.27
CA GLY A 398 14.02 29.60 5.04
C GLY A 398 13.81 28.76 3.77
N THR A 399 14.86 28.48 2.99
CA THR A 399 14.80 27.52 1.87
C THR A 399 14.95 26.09 2.37
N TYR A 400 14.68 25.11 1.51
CA TYR A 400 14.76 23.68 1.85
C TYR A 400 15.73 22.94 0.92
N ASP A 401 16.50 22.01 1.47
CA ASP A 401 17.21 20.98 0.74
C ASP A 401 16.38 19.70 0.75
N LEU A 402 16.03 19.17 -0.44
CA LEU A 402 15.26 17.96 -0.62
C LEU A 402 16.21 16.79 -0.86
N SER A 403 16.13 15.78 0.01
CA SER A 403 16.94 14.57 -0.12
C SER A 403 16.04 13.35 -0.26
N TYR A 404 16.13 12.66 -1.41
CA TYR A 404 15.55 11.33 -1.61
C TYR A 404 16.56 10.25 -1.26
N THR A 405 16.10 9.20 -0.60
CA THR A 405 16.87 7.97 -0.38
C THR A 405 16.15 6.82 -1.07
N LEU A 406 16.87 6.14 -1.97
CA LEU A 406 16.35 5.05 -2.78
C LEU A 406 17.08 3.75 -2.48
N ASP A 407 16.32 2.67 -2.37
CA ASP A 407 16.85 1.31 -2.34
C ASP A 407 16.70 0.68 -3.73
N LYS A 408 17.82 0.26 -4.33
CA LYS A 408 17.76 -0.52 -5.58
C LYS A 408 17.11 -1.89 -5.33
N LYS A 409 16.24 -2.31 -6.23
CA LYS A 409 15.54 -3.60 -6.19
C LYS A 409 16.48 -4.74 -6.55
N ASN A 410 17.49 -4.99 -5.75
CA ASN A 410 18.49 -6.05 -5.95
C ASN A 410 18.12 -7.35 -5.21
N GLU A 411 16.84 -7.63 -5.04
CA GLU A 411 16.42 -8.75 -4.19
C GLU A 411 15.92 -9.92 -5.02
N SER A 412 16.61 -11.06 -4.82
CA SER A 412 16.04 -12.35 -5.21
C SER A 412 14.83 -12.64 -4.32
N ARG A 413 13.73 -13.11 -4.92
CA ARG A 413 12.46 -13.40 -4.21
C ARG A 413 11.98 -14.80 -4.51
N ILE A 414 11.40 -15.44 -3.50
CA ILE A 414 10.58 -16.64 -3.64
C ILE A 414 9.14 -16.22 -3.40
N ASN A 415 8.29 -16.49 -4.38
CA ASN A 415 6.88 -16.14 -4.36
C ASN A 415 6.05 -17.41 -4.35
N LEU A 416 5.00 -17.44 -3.52
CA LEU A 416 4.08 -18.57 -3.41
C LEU A 416 2.65 -18.10 -3.65
N GLY A 417 2.02 -18.63 -4.68
CA GLY A 417 0.59 -18.50 -4.96
C GLY A 417 -0.14 -19.80 -4.61
N VAL A 418 -1.31 -19.70 -4.02
CA VAL A 418 -2.19 -20.83 -3.71
C VAL A 418 -3.60 -20.48 -4.13
N ARG A 419 -4.27 -21.41 -4.76
CA ARG A 419 -5.66 -21.27 -5.20
C ARG A 419 -6.41 -22.58 -5.00
N PHE A 420 -7.64 -22.47 -4.54
CA PHE A 420 -8.61 -23.56 -4.45
C PHE A 420 -9.85 -23.16 -5.22
N ASP A 421 -10.30 -24.00 -6.15
CA ASP A 421 -11.57 -23.77 -6.86
C ASP A 421 -12.27 -25.10 -7.18
N SER A 422 -13.57 -25.00 -7.51
CA SER A 422 -14.40 -26.17 -7.79
C SER A 422 -14.05 -26.92 -9.08
N GLU A 423 -13.25 -26.35 -9.97
CA GLU A 423 -12.88 -26.95 -11.27
C GLU A 423 -11.50 -27.63 -11.22
N GLU A 424 -10.54 -27.01 -10.53
CA GLU A 424 -9.16 -27.51 -10.44
C GLU A 424 -8.82 -28.13 -9.07
N ILE A 425 -9.72 -27.99 -8.08
CA ILE A 425 -9.56 -28.42 -6.70
C ILE A 425 -8.47 -27.59 -6.00
N ALA A 426 -7.21 -27.76 -6.35
CA ALA A 426 -6.09 -27.03 -5.78
C ALA A 426 -5.02 -26.76 -6.84
N SER A 427 -4.46 -25.57 -6.80
CA SER A 427 -3.31 -25.18 -7.62
C SER A 427 -2.30 -24.40 -6.78
N VAL A 428 -1.03 -24.66 -6.98
CA VAL A 428 0.09 -24.00 -6.31
C VAL A 428 1.02 -23.41 -7.37
N LEU A 429 1.36 -22.13 -7.25
CA LEU A 429 2.34 -21.46 -8.07
C LEU A 429 3.57 -21.10 -7.22
N ILE A 430 4.72 -21.64 -7.59
CA ILE A 430 6.00 -21.29 -6.99
C ILE A 430 6.81 -20.53 -8.02
N ASN A 431 7.29 -19.37 -7.66
CA ASN A 431 8.14 -18.55 -8.52
C ASN A 431 9.42 -18.15 -7.78
N ILE A 432 10.54 -18.27 -8.46
CA ILE A 432 11.83 -17.76 -7.99
C ILE A 432 12.26 -16.70 -9.00
N ARG A 433 12.49 -15.48 -8.54
CA ARG A 433 13.00 -14.40 -9.36
C ARG A 433 14.31 -13.88 -8.75
N THR A 434 15.34 -13.71 -9.56
CA THR A 434 16.61 -13.13 -9.14
C THR A 434 17.06 -12.07 -10.12
N THR A 435 17.57 -10.94 -9.59
CA THR A 435 18.22 -9.90 -10.39
C THR A 435 19.69 -10.24 -10.61
N LEU A 436 20.17 -10.01 -11.81
CA LEU A 436 21.57 -10.25 -12.17
C LEU A 436 22.35 -8.94 -12.07
N LYS A 437 23.57 -9.05 -11.55
CA LYS A 437 24.52 -7.93 -11.55
C LYS A 437 25.15 -7.81 -12.92
N SER A 438 24.58 -7.00 -13.80
CA SER A 438 25.10 -6.71 -15.13
C SER A 438 25.07 -5.19 -15.39
N LYS A 439 25.72 -4.75 -16.47
CA LYS A 439 25.71 -3.32 -16.88
C LYS A 439 24.28 -2.82 -17.12
N LEU A 440 23.41 -3.69 -17.66
CA LEU A 440 21.97 -3.41 -17.80
C LEU A 440 21.22 -4.20 -16.73
N PRO A 441 20.30 -3.59 -16.00
CA PRO A 441 19.45 -4.29 -15.06
C PRO A 441 18.74 -5.46 -15.73
N SER A 442 18.93 -6.65 -15.21
CA SER A 442 18.35 -7.87 -15.79
C SER A 442 17.90 -8.84 -14.71
N TYR A 443 16.98 -9.72 -15.06
CA TYR A 443 16.46 -10.72 -14.14
C TYR A 443 16.28 -12.07 -14.82
N VAL A 444 16.38 -13.13 -14.02
CA VAL A 444 15.94 -14.48 -14.36
C VAL A 444 14.77 -14.85 -13.45
N SER A 445 13.77 -15.48 -14.03
CA SER A 445 12.60 -15.96 -13.28
C SER A 445 12.27 -17.39 -13.70
N ALA A 446 12.04 -18.25 -12.72
CA ALA A 446 11.55 -19.61 -12.91
C ALA A 446 10.24 -19.77 -12.13
N SER A 447 9.20 -20.26 -12.80
CA SER A 447 7.91 -20.54 -12.19
C SER A 447 7.52 -22.00 -12.43
N VAL A 448 6.91 -22.61 -11.42
CA VAL A 448 6.30 -23.94 -11.54
C VAL A 448 4.88 -23.86 -11.00
N ARG A 449 3.92 -24.30 -11.81
CA ARG A 449 2.52 -24.48 -11.43
C ARG A 449 2.25 -25.96 -11.22
N LEU A 450 1.67 -26.30 -10.09
CA LEU A 450 1.24 -27.64 -9.71
C LEU A 450 -0.28 -27.65 -9.55
N GLY A 451 -0.93 -28.70 -10.03
CA GLY A 451 -2.40 -28.85 -9.97
C GLY A 451 -2.89 -29.81 -11.07
N LYS A 452 -4.20 -29.83 -11.32
CA LYS A 452 -4.82 -30.60 -12.42
C LYS A 452 -4.20 -30.20 -13.78
N ARG A 453 -3.96 -28.89 -13.95
CA ARG A 453 -3.16 -28.33 -15.03
C ARG A 453 -1.82 -27.88 -14.44
N TYR A 454 -0.74 -28.43 -14.92
CA TYR A 454 0.59 -28.13 -14.42
C TYR A 454 1.47 -27.52 -15.51
N GLY A 455 2.53 -26.84 -15.11
CA GLY A 455 3.42 -26.22 -16.08
C GLY A 455 4.65 -25.62 -15.43
N ALA A 456 5.57 -25.19 -16.30
CA ALA A 456 6.79 -24.49 -15.90
C ALA A 456 7.08 -23.34 -16.87
N GLN A 457 7.61 -22.27 -16.34
CA GLN A 457 8.04 -21.12 -17.13
C GLN A 457 9.43 -20.68 -16.72
N LEU A 458 10.27 -20.43 -17.70
CA LEU A 458 11.55 -19.76 -17.57
C LEU A 458 11.47 -18.42 -18.29
N ALA A 459 11.93 -17.36 -17.65
CA ALA A 459 11.95 -16.02 -18.27
C ALA A 459 13.26 -15.31 -17.93
N TYR A 460 13.80 -14.61 -18.92
CA TYR A 460 14.91 -13.69 -18.80
C TYR A 460 14.47 -12.31 -19.32
N GLY A 461 14.71 -11.28 -18.54
CA GLY A 461 14.36 -9.92 -18.94
C GLY A 461 15.53 -8.97 -18.75
N ILE A 462 15.66 -8.01 -19.66
CA ILE A 462 16.66 -6.95 -19.66
C ILE A 462 15.91 -5.61 -19.71
N GLU A 463 16.20 -4.71 -18.80
CA GLU A 463 15.80 -3.32 -18.88
C GLU A 463 16.75 -2.59 -19.83
N THR A 464 16.31 -2.33 -21.06
CA THR A 464 17.11 -1.70 -22.11
C THR A 464 17.19 -0.18 -21.95
N SER A 465 16.25 0.39 -21.23
CA SER A 465 16.22 1.78 -20.75
C SER A 465 15.25 1.87 -19.57
N PRO A 466 15.23 2.98 -18.82
CA PRO A 466 14.18 3.21 -17.80
C PRO A 466 12.74 3.14 -18.37
N LEU A 467 12.60 3.13 -19.68
CA LEU A 467 11.32 3.20 -20.41
C LEU A 467 10.91 1.89 -21.05
N SER A 468 11.83 0.93 -21.19
CA SER A 468 11.59 -0.27 -21.98
C SER A 468 12.34 -1.50 -21.47
N SER A 469 11.75 -2.66 -21.71
CA SER A 469 12.36 -3.95 -21.42
C SER A 469 12.25 -4.90 -22.60
N MET A 470 13.24 -5.78 -22.74
CA MET A 470 13.20 -6.95 -23.63
C MET A 470 13.10 -8.22 -22.80
N GLY A 471 12.32 -9.16 -23.27
CA GLY A 471 12.11 -10.44 -22.59
C GLY A 471 12.31 -11.62 -23.52
N LEU A 472 12.89 -12.68 -22.98
CA LEU A 472 12.91 -14.03 -23.56
C LEU A 472 12.23 -14.95 -22.58
N SER A 473 11.24 -15.72 -23.02
CA SER A 473 10.55 -16.67 -22.16
C SER A 473 10.26 -17.99 -22.85
N TYR A 474 10.23 -19.04 -22.06
CA TYR A 474 9.75 -20.35 -22.47
C TYR A 474 8.72 -20.84 -21.45
N LEU A 475 7.55 -21.25 -21.92
CA LEU A 475 6.44 -21.78 -21.16
C LEU A 475 6.12 -23.19 -21.62
N TYR A 476 5.96 -24.10 -20.68
CA TYR A 476 5.37 -25.42 -20.87
C TYR A 476 4.13 -25.53 -20.01
N THR A 477 3.01 -26.01 -20.56
CA THR A 477 1.80 -26.32 -19.79
C THR A 477 1.15 -27.62 -20.29
N TYR A 478 0.74 -28.48 -19.36
CA TYR A 478 -0.15 -29.60 -19.60
C TYR A 478 -1.59 -29.19 -19.28
N ASN A 479 -2.53 -29.52 -20.17
CA ASN A 479 -3.93 -29.18 -20.05
C ASN A 479 -4.81 -30.39 -20.23
N ASP A 480 -5.87 -30.50 -19.41
CA ASP A 480 -6.94 -31.50 -19.48
C ASP A 480 -8.26 -30.71 -19.45
N ILE A 481 -8.96 -30.65 -20.60
CA ILE A 481 -10.07 -29.73 -20.84
C ILE A 481 -11.28 -30.48 -21.45
N ASP A 482 -12.43 -30.22 -20.82
CA ASP A 482 -13.73 -30.57 -21.37
C ASP A 482 -14.26 -29.40 -22.20
N TYR A 483 -14.42 -29.60 -23.50
CA TYR A 483 -15.00 -28.60 -24.39
C TYR A 483 -16.51 -28.84 -24.53
N HIS A 484 -17.23 -27.72 -24.43
CA HIS A 484 -18.68 -27.67 -24.60
C HIS A 484 -19.03 -26.77 -25.80
N ARG A 485 -20.17 -27.02 -26.40
CA ARG A 485 -20.77 -26.13 -27.40
C ARG A 485 -22.24 -25.93 -27.07
N LEU A 486 -22.62 -24.68 -26.83
CA LEU A 486 -23.98 -24.30 -26.42
C LEU A 486 -24.48 -25.16 -25.22
N GLY A 487 -23.63 -25.27 -24.18
CA GLY A 487 -23.94 -26.01 -22.95
C GLY A 487 -23.72 -27.52 -23.00
N LYS A 488 -23.64 -28.13 -24.19
CA LYS A 488 -23.46 -29.60 -24.35
C LYS A 488 -21.99 -29.93 -24.44
N ARG A 489 -21.54 -30.92 -23.64
CA ARG A 489 -20.17 -31.45 -23.73
C ARG A 489 -19.97 -32.13 -25.10
N THR A 490 -18.96 -31.66 -25.82
CA THR A 490 -18.66 -32.13 -27.18
C THR A 490 -17.53 -33.13 -27.18
N PHE A 491 -16.43 -32.83 -26.51
CA PHE A 491 -15.29 -33.73 -26.37
C PHE A 491 -14.39 -33.29 -25.21
N THR A 492 -13.54 -34.22 -24.76
CA THR A 492 -12.45 -33.98 -23.82
C THR A 492 -11.12 -34.14 -24.52
N THR A 493 -10.17 -33.31 -24.24
CA THR A 493 -8.81 -33.44 -24.79
C THR A 493 -7.75 -33.11 -23.75
N THR A 494 -6.63 -33.84 -23.86
CA THR A 494 -5.40 -33.47 -23.15
C THR A 494 -4.35 -33.03 -24.15
N PHE A 495 -3.58 -32.00 -23.82
CA PHE A 495 -2.51 -31.53 -24.68
C PHE A 495 -1.38 -30.88 -23.89
N ASP A 496 -0.19 -30.97 -24.47
CA ASP A 496 0.99 -30.25 -24.07
C ASP A 496 1.11 -28.99 -24.94
N HIS A 497 1.33 -27.84 -24.28
CA HIS A 497 1.56 -26.57 -24.96
C HIS A 497 2.93 -26.05 -24.61
N HIS A 498 3.74 -25.82 -25.63
CA HIS A 498 5.05 -25.20 -25.55
C HIS A 498 5.02 -23.83 -26.23
N LYS A 499 5.49 -22.80 -25.55
CA LYS A 499 5.58 -21.44 -26.09
C LYS A 499 6.94 -20.85 -25.79
N ALA A 500 7.68 -20.51 -26.84
CA ALA A 500 8.88 -19.70 -26.77
C ALA A 500 8.55 -18.29 -27.30
N GLU A 501 8.97 -17.24 -26.58
CA GLU A 501 8.60 -15.86 -26.91
C GLU A 501 9.77 -14.92 -26.70
N ILE A 502 9.99 -14.04 -27.68
CA ILE A 502 10.83 -12.86 -27.58
C ILE A 502 9.92 -11.64 -27.65
N SER A 503 9.98 -10.78 -26.62
CA SER A 503 9.10 -9.63 -26.53
C SER A 503 9.85 -8.35 -26.20
N TYR A 504 9.32 -7.24 -26.66
CA TYR A 504 9.65 -5.90 -26.24
C TYR A 504 8.43 -5.27 -25.60
N SER A 505 8.61 -4.61 -24.48
CA SER A 505 7.54 -3.87 -23.82
C SER A 505 8.04 -2.56 -23.26
N ASN A 506 7.19 -1.53 -23.30
CA ASN A 506 7.44 -0.33 -22.52
C ASN A 506 6.99 -0.56 -21.07
N VAL A 507 7.83 -0.18 -20.11
CA VAL A 507 7.54 -0.28 -18.68
C VAL A 507 7.17 1.07 -18.07
N TRP A 508 7.18 2.11 -18.89
CA TRP A 508 7.21 3.49 -18.48
C TRP A 508 5.89 4.11 -18.03
N LEU A 509 4.80 3.70 -18.66
CA LEU A 509 3.50 4.28 -18.34
C LEU A 509 2.84 3.47 -17.23
N ARG A 510 2.68 4.09 -16.08
CA ARG A 510 2.14 3.50 -14.86
C ARG A 510 0.89 2.64 -15.06
N ASN A 511 -0.04 3.12 -15.89
CA ASN A 511 -1.32 2.48 -16.16
C ASN A 511 -1.41 1.86 -17.57
N PHE A 512 -0.37 1.96 -18.36
CA PHE A 512 -0.38 1.57 -19.77
C PHE A 512 0.84 0.74 -20.13
N ARG A 513 0.63 -0.38 -20.79
CA ARG A 513 1.69 -1.23 -21.33
C ARG A 513 1.40 -1.51 -22.79
N PHE A 514 2.37 -1.21 -23.63
CA PHE A 514 2.45 -1.70 -25.01
C PHE A 514 3.51 -2.79 -25.06
N GLY A 515 3.18 -3.91 -25.72
CA GLY A 515 4.10 -5.01 -25.94
C GLY A 515 4.02 -5.49 -27.37
N MET A 516 5.14 -5.92 -27.95
CA MET A 516 5.19 -6.57 -29.24
C MET A 516 6.28 -7.64 -29.25
N GLY A 517 6.17 -8.58 -30.14
CA GLY A 517 7.18 -9.64 -30.20
C GLY A 517 6.87 -10.73 -31.22
N VAL A 518 7.69 -11.76 -31.12
CA VAL A 518 7.56 -12.98 -31.91
C VAL A 518 7.47 -14.15 -30.95
N LYS A 519 6.60 -15.09 -31.23
CA LYS A 519 6.43 -16.33 -30.46
C LYS A 519 6.38 -17.54 -31.39
N TYR A 520 6.89 -18.65 -30.89
CA TYR A 520 6.68 -19.97 -31.45
C TYR A 520 5.81 -20.76 -30.50
N GLU A 521 4.74 -21.36 -31.00
CA GLU A 521 3.82 -22.19 -30.22
C GLU A 521 3.73 -23.58 -30.84
N LEU A 522 3.75 -24.61 -29.99
CA LEU A 522 3.56 -25.99 -30.33
C LEU A 522 2.50 -26.56 -29.40
N TYR A 523 1.47 -27.17 -29.98
CA TYR A 523 0.43 -27.94 -29.28
C TYR A 523 0.55 -29.38 -29.68
N ASP A 524 0.70 -30.29 -28.71
CA ASP A 524 0.78 -31.74 -28.90
C ASP A 524 -0.41 -32.39 -28.19
N TYR A 525 -1.35 -32.92 -28.97
CA TYR A 525 -2.60 -33.46 -28.45
C TYR A 525 -2.47 -34.96 -28.15
N GLY A 526 -2.62 -35.33 -26.88
CA GLY A 526 -2.48 -36.74 -26.42
C GLY A 526 -3.75 -37.60 -26.53
N ARG A 527 -4.90 -37.01 -26.24
CA ARG A 527 -6.19 -37.71 -26.27
C ARG A 527 -7.30 -36.82 -26.77
N PHE A 528 -8.14 -37.39 -27.66
CA PHE A 528 -9.44 -36.83 -28.03
C PHE A 528 -10.52 -37.89 -27.75
N LEU A 529 -11.33 -37.61 -26.71
CA LEU A 529 -12.48 -38.43 -26.37
C LEU A 529 -13.75 -37.76 -26.85
N HIS A 530 -14.35 -38.26 -27.92
CA HIS A 530 -15.60 -37.73 -28.48
C HIS A 530 -16.80 -38.32 -27.73
N MET A 531 -17.78 -37.53 -27.43
CA MET A 531 -19.10 -37.98 -27.06
C MET A 531 -19.85 -38.45 -28.33
N ILE A 532 -20.54 -39.57 -28.24
CA ILE A 532 -21.16 -40.38 -29.32
C ILE A 532 -21.79 -39.47 -30.42
N GLY A 533 -21.34 -39.63 -31.68
CA GLY A 533 -22.05 -39.20 -32.88
C GLY A 533 -21.38 -38.23 -33.83
N ASN A 534 -20.19 -37.67 -33.54
CA ASN A 534 -19.48 -36.81 -34.48
C ASN A 534 -18.19 -37.41 -35.02
N GLN A 535 -18.04 -37.43 -36.33
CA GLN A 535 -16.80 -37.84 -37.01
C GLN A 535 -15.67 -36.90 -36.61
N GLY A 536 -14.57 -37.47 -36.13
CA GLY A 536 -13.56 -36.79 -35.35
C GLY A 536 -12.78 -35.70 -36.05
N PHE A 537 -12.48 -34.69 -35.27
CA PHE A 537 -11.27 -33.91 -35.44
C PHE A 537 -10.10 -34.76 -34.90
N GLU A 538 -9.29 -35.33 -35.75
CA GLU A 538 -7.98 -35.83 -35.35
C GLU A 538 -6.95 -34.71 -35.54
N VAL A 539 -6.60 -34.07 -34.44
CA VAL A 539 -5.49 -33.10 -34.41
C VAL A 539 -4.38 -33.73 -33.57
N ASN A 540 -3.25 -34.05 -34.21
CA ASN A 540 -2.12 -34.63 -33.48
C ASN A 540 -1.15 -33.57 -33.00
N LYS A 541 -0.74 -32.68 -33.89
CA LYS A 541 0.19 -31.54 -33.58
C LYS A 541 -0.16 -30.33 -34.35
N GLU A 542 -0.05 -29.17 -33.68
CA GLU A 542 -0.15 -27.85 -34.31
C GLU A 542 1.04 -27.01 -33.90
N HIS A 543 1.68 -26.33 -34.87
CA HIS A 543 2.76 -25.42 -34.58
C HIS A 543 2.67 -24.20 -35.49
N PHE A 544 3.10 -23.06 -34.98
CA PHE A 544 3.13 -21.81 -35.75
C PHE A 544 4.01 -20.75 -35.07
N PHE A 545 4.51 -19.84 -35.91
CA PHE A 545 5.13 -18.60 -35.48
C PHE A 545 4.06 -17.51 -35.44
N GLY A 546 4.01 -16.74 -34.35
CA GLY A 546 3.09 -15.62 -34.19
C GLY A 546 3.86 -14.32 -34.03
N TYR A 547 3.54 -13.32 -34.86
CA TYR A 547 3.92 -11.92 -34.62
C TYR A 547 2.78 -11.28 -33.84
N PHE A 548 3.06 -10.65 -32.75
CA PHE A 548 2.01 -10.08 -31.91
C PHE A 548 2.31 -8.65 -31.48
N ALA A 549 1.24 -7.90 -31.27
CA ALA A 549 1.24 -6.63 -30.56
C ALA A 549 0.08 -6.62 -29.56
N ASN A 550 0.32 -6.15 -28.36
CA ASN A 550 -0.70 -6.02 -27.32
C ASN A 550 -0.62 -4.65 -26.63
N LEU A 551 -1.77 -4.22 -26.15
CA LEU A 551 -1.94 -2.98 -25.44
C LEU A 551 -2.81 -3.25 -24.22
N HIS A 552 -2.32 -2.86 -23.05
CA HIS A 552 -3.03 -3.02 -21.79
C HIS A 552 -3.05 -1.68 -21.06
N TYR A 553 -4.23 -1.26 -20.63
CA TYR A 553 -4.46 -0.06 -19.82
C TYR A 553 -5.34 -0.39 -18.65
N GLU A 554 -4.93 0.01 -17.43
CA GLU A 554 -5.71 -0.26 -16.23
C GLU A 554 -5.53 0.82 -15.17
N THR A 555 -6.66 1.25 -14.60
CA THR A 555 -6.72 2.27 -13.54
C THR A 555 -7.52 1.81 -12.30
N TYR A 556 -7.70 0.51 -12.12
CA TYR A 556 -8.42 -0.02 -10.96
C TYR A 556 -7.73 0.36 -9.64
N ASP A 557 -8.52 0.76 -8.66
CA ASP A 557 -8.07 1.05 -7.30
C ASP A 557 -7.67 -0.21 -6.52
N LYS A 558 -8.25 -1.37 -6.87
CA LYS A 558 -7.97 -2.69 -6.29
C LYS A 558 -7.88 -3.76 -7.37
N ALA A 559 -7.08 -4.80 -7.11
CA ALA A 559 -6.97 -5.97 -7.98
C ALA A 559 -8.30 -6.72 -8.09
N TYR A 560 -8.88 -6.99 -6.94
CA TYR A 560 -10.15 -7.69 -6.78
C TYR A 560 -11.19 -6.74 -6.17
N PHE A 561 -12.42 -6.89 -6.59
CA PHE A 561 -13.54 -6.03 -6.18
C PHE A 561 -13.25 -4.53 -6.32
N PRO A 562 -12.73 -4.03 -7.48
CA PRO A 562 -12.42 -2.63 -7.66
C PRO A 562 -13.69 -1.76 -7.46
N SER A 563 -13.50 -0.58 -6.84
CA SER A 563 -14.61 0.35 -6.60
C SER A 563 -14.71 1.43 -7.68
N LYS A 564 -13.64 1.65 -8.44
CA LYS A 564 -13.56 2.61 -9.55
C LYS A 564 -12.44 2.27 -10.50
N GLY A 565 -12.50 2.85 -11.70
CA GLY A 565 -11.46 2.73 -12.71
C GLY A 565 -11.91 1.97 -13.94
N VAL A 566 -11.01 1.80 -14.88
CA VAL A 566 -11.24 1.11 -16.16
C VAL A 566 -10.11 0.14 -16.45
N LYS A 567 -10.44 -0.91 -17.17
CA LYS A 567 -9.49 -1.88 -17.73
C LYS A 567 -9.76 -2.06 -19.20
N PHE A 568 -8.74 -1.89 -20.00
CA PHE A 568 -8.79 -2.07 -21.46
C PHE A 568 -7.64 -2.97 -21.90
N HIS A 569 -7.93 -3.88 -22.80
CA HIS A 569 -6.93 -4.72 -23.45
C HIS A 569 -7.26 -4.82 -24.93
N ALA A 570 -6.24 -4.71 -25.78
CA ALA A 570 -6.32 -4.99 -27.20
C ALA A 570 -5.11 -5.84 -27.62
N SER A 571 -5.30 -6.78 -28.51
CA SER A 571 -4.21 -7.58 -29.08
C SER A 571 -4.46 -7.88 -30.55
N TYR A 572 -3.36 -7.96 -31.28
CA TYR A 572 -3.31 -8.43 -32.65
C TYR A 572 -2.24 -9.51 -32.75
N SER A 573 -2.51 -10.58 -33.49
CA SER A 573 -1.49 -11.55 -33.86
C SER A 573 -1.64 -12.01 -35.30
N LEU A 574 -0.50 -12.13 -36.00
CA LEU A 574 -0.38 -12.72 -37.32
C LEU A 574 0.38 -14.03 -37.16
N ASN A 575 -0.18 -15.14 -37.64
CA ASN A 575 0.35 -16.47 -37.40
C ASN A 575 0.67 -17.19 -38.71
N THR A 576 1.83 -17.84 -38.73
CA THR A 576 2.43 -18.51 -39.90
C THR A 576 3.07 -19.83 -39.47
N ASP A 577 3.34 -20.75 -40.40
CA ASP A 577 4.13 -21.96 -40.11
C ASP A 577 5.59 -21.86 -40.63
N ASN A 578 5.85 -20.95 -41.57
CA ASN A 578 7.17 -20.77 -42.20
C ASN A 578 7.60 -19.30 -42.31
N PHE A 579 7.18 -18.44 -41.35
CA PHE A 579 7.38 -16.99 -41.28
C PHE A 579 6.61 -16.15 -42.33
N LEU A 580 6.10 -16.72 -43.42
CA LEU A 580 5.42 -16.00 -44.51
C LEU A 580 4.01 -16.52 -44.78
N LYS A 581 3.80 -17.82 -44.68
CA LYS A 581 2.55 -18.50 -45.02
C LYS A 581 2.06 -19.36 -43.87
N TYR A 582 0.84 -19.87 -43.98
CA TYR A 582 0.29 -20.89 -43.08
C TYR A 582 -0.37 -21.98 -43.93
N LYS A 583 0.18 -23.23 -43.90
CA LYS A 583 -0.26 -24.37 -44.72
C LYS A 583 -0.39 -24.01 -46.22
N ASP A 584 0.66 -23.36 -46.76
CA ASP A 584 0.75 -22.86 -48.13
C ASP A 584 -0.29 -21.80 -48.55
N GLU A 585 -1.12 -21.34 -47.61
CA GLU A 585 -2.10 -20.28 -47.77
C GLU A 585 -1.62 -18.96 -47.14
N THR A 586 -2.45 -17.93 -47.18
CA THR A 586 -2.19 -16.68 -46.47
C THR A 586 -2.16 -16.89 -44.95
N PRO A 587 -1.30 -16.18 -44.21
CA PRO A 587 -1.30 -16.21 -42.77
C PRO A 587 -2.70 -15.94 -42.18
N PHE A 588 -3.01 -16.55 -41.06
CA PHE A 588 -4.22 -16.20 -40.32
C PHE A 588 -3.92 -15.15 -39.26
N SER A 589 -4.86 -14.25 -39.04
CA SER A 589 -4.71 -13.19 -38.05
C SER A 589 -5.85 -13.22 -37.03
N ILE A 590 -5.55 -12.76 -35.83
CA ILE A 590 -6.48 -12.67 -34.71
C ILE A 590 -6.46 -11.27 -34.14
N VAL A 591 -7.65 -10.68 -34.02
CA VAL A 591 -7.87 -9.42 -33.32
C VAL A 591 -8.70 -9.71 -32.07
N SER A 592 -8.24 -9.24 -30.92
CA SER A 592 -8.98 -9.37 -29.67
C SER A 592 -9.01 -8.04 -28.92
N GLY A 593 -10.14 -7.73 -28.30
CA GLY A 593 -10.30 -6.55 -27.47
C GLY A 593 -11.23 -6.79 -26.29
N SER A 594 -10.97 -6.10 -25.21
CA SER A 594 -11.86 -6.09 -24.05
C SER A 594 -11.84 -4.75 -23.33
N PHE A 595 -12.99 -4.31 -22.88
CA PHE A 595 -13.17 -3.13 -22.05
C PHE A 595 -14.06 -3.52 -20.86
N GLU A 596 -13.68 -3.08 -19.66
CA GLU A 596 -14.48 -3.19 -18.45
C GLU A 596 -14.31 -1.89 -17.65
N GLY A 597 -15.41 -1.25 -17.27
CA GLY A 597 -15.40 -0.02 -16.48
C GLY A 597 -16.13 -0.22 -15.17
N VAL A 598 -15.61 0.34 -14.08
CA VAL A 598 -16.26 0.35 -12.77
C VAL A 598 -16.77 1.75 -12.48
N VAL A 599 -18.09 1.92 -12.52
CA VAL A 599 -18.79 3.18 -12.29
C VAL A 599 -19.39 3.17 -10.88
N PRO A 600 -18.82 3.90 -9.90
CA PRO A 600 -19.40 4.01 -8.58
C PRO A 600 -20.67 4.86 -8.65
N VAL A 601 -21.80 4.28 -8.25
CA VAL A 601 -23.08 4.99 -8.10
C VAL A 601 -23.19 5.56 -6.68
N THR A 602 -22.71 4.78 -5.71
CA THR A 602 -22.55 5.20 -4.31
C THR A 602 -21.23 4.70 -3.77
N THR A 603 -20.87 5.05 -2.55
CA THR A 603 -19.67 4.52 -1.86
C THR A 603 -19.71 2.98 -1.66
N ARG A 604 -20.87 2.35 -1.84
CA ARG A 604 -21.10 0.92 -1.63
C ARG A 604 -21.64 0.17 -2.83
N PHE A 605 -22.10 0.88 -3.86
CA PHE A 605 -22.72 0.27 -5.05
C PHE A 605 -22.04 0.74 -6.33
N ALA A 606 -21.68 -0.21 -7.18
CA ALA A 606 -21.06 0.05 -8.47
C ALA A 606 -21.74 -0.75 -9.61
N ILE A 607 -21.80 -0.13 -10.78
CA ILE A 607 -22.20 -0.75 -12.04
C ILE A 607 -20.96 -0.98 -12.87
N ILE A 608 -20.82 -2.19 -13.44
CA ILE A 608 -19.62 -2.62 -14.12
C ILE A 608 -19.98 -3.12 -15.52
N PRO A 609 -20.14 -2.22 -16.50
CA PRO A 609 -20.31 -2.61 -17.90
C PRO A 609 -19.04 -3.19 -18.49
N SER A 610 -19.19 -4.14 -19.40
CA SER A 610 -18.07 -4.74 -20.12
C SER A 610 -18.45 -5.14 -21.53
N ILE A 611 -17.48 -5.06 -22.45
CA ILE A 611 -17.57 -5.59 -23.80
C ILE A 611 -16.26 -6.31 -24.13
N ARG A 612 -16.37 -7.44 -24.79
CA ARG A 612 -15.24 -8.27 -25.20
C ARG A 612 -15.50 -8.79 -26.58
N GLY A 613 -14.44 -8.91 -27.38
CA GLY A 613 -14.55 -9.48 -28.72
C GLY A 613 -13.26 -10.16 -29.15
N ARG A 614 -13.39 -11.19 -29.95
CA ARG A 614 -12.27 -11.87 -30.60
C ARG A 614 -12.71 -12.34 -31.99
N MET A 615 -11.95 -11.94 -33.00
CA MET A 615 -12.22 -12.21 -34.40
C MET A 615 -11.01 -12.87 -35.05
N ILE A 616 -11.24 -13.92 -35.81
CA ILE A 616 -10.22 -14.70 -36.49
C ILE A 616 -10.42 -14.53 -37.98
N PHE A 617 -9.35 -14.22 -38.70
CA PHE A 617 -9.33 -14.00 -40.15
C PHE A 617 -8.33 -14.94 -40.79
N GLY A 618 -8.73 -15.65 -41.84
CA GLY A 618 -7.87 -16.54 -42.59
C GLY A 618 -8.55 -17.88 -42.92
N LYS A 619 -7.76 -18.80 -43.46
CA LYS A 619 -8.18 -20.17 -43.75
C LYS A 619 -7.41 -21.16 -42.89
N ASN A 620 -7.91 -22.40 -42.80
CA ASN A 620 -7.25 -23.50 -42.08
C ASN A 620 -6.87 -23.16 -40.63
N ILE A 621 -7.78 -22.47 -39.90
CA ILE A 621 -7.54 -22.05 -38.53
C ILE A 621 -7.23 -23.29 -37.65
N PRO A 622 -6.10 -23.29 -36.90
CA PRO A 622 -5.78 -24.38 -35.99
C PRO A 622 -6.78 -24.45 -34.83
N PHE A 623 -7.05 -25.66 -34.37
CA PHE A 623 -7.98 -25.91 -33.25
C PHE A 623 -7.59 -25.13 -32.00
N SER A 624 -6.29 -25.08 -31.68
CA SER A 624 -5.74 -24.33 -30.54
C SER A 624 -6.06 -22.84 -30.56
N LYS A 625 -6.43 -22.28 -31.71
CA LYS A 625 -6.72 -20.83 -31.88
C LYS A 625 -8.20 -20.50 -32.06
N MET A 626 -9.08 -21.52 -32.04
CA MET A 626 -10.52 -21.29 -32.08
C MET A 626 -10.98 -20.44 -30.88
N ASN A 627 -12.10 -19.75 -31.05
CA ASN A 627 -12.67 -18.93 -29.97
C ASN A 627 -13.24 -19.81 -28.86
N VAL A 628 -12.85 -19.50 -27.64
CA VAL A 628 -13.35 -20.13 -26.43
C VAL A 628 -13.79 -19.10 -25.40
N MET A 629 -14.88 -19.38 -24.68
CA MET A 629 -15.35 -18.52 -23.60
C MET A 629 -15.79 -19.35 -22.38
N GLY A 630 -15.87 -18.72 -21.20
CA GLY A 630 -16.32 -19.33 -19.95
C GLY A 630 -15.56 -18.76 -18.74
N GLY A 631 -16.11 -18.97 -17.56
CA GLY A 631 -15.59 -18.41 -16.32
C GLY A 631 -15.72 -16.90 -16.23
N ASP A 632 -15.27 -16.32 -15.15
CA ASP A 632 -15.40 -14.89 -14.86
C ASP A 632 -14.09 -14.09 -15.06
N ALA A 633 -12.98 -14.76 -15.37
CA ALA A 633 -11.68 -14.16 -15.62
C ALA A 633 -11.18 -14.47 -17.04
N ARG A 634 -10.39 -13.55 -17.60
CA ARG A 634 -9.69 -13.77 -18.84
C ARG A 634 -8.63 -14.85 -18.67
N GLU A 635 -8.49 -15.71 -19.68
CA GLU A 635 -7.51 -16.81 -19.70
C GLU A 635 -7.57 -17.71 -18.45
N GLN A 636 -8.77 -17.87 -17.90
CA GLN A 636 -8.96 -18.61 -16.67
C GLN A 636 -8.47 -20.06 -16.77
N TYR A 637 -8.70 -20.70 -17.91
CA TYR A 637 -8.33 -22.11 -18.15
C TYR A 637 -7.44 -22.28 -19.37
N LEU A 638 -7.68 -21.55 -20.45
CA LEU A 638 -6.97 -21.63 -21.71
C LEU A 638 -6.43 -20.27 -22.14
N PRO A 639 -5.29 -20.24 -22.85
CA PRO A 639 -4.86 -19.03 -23.55
C PRO A 639 -6.00 -18.54 -24.46
N ASP A 640 -6.15 -17.22 -24.58
CA ASP A 640 -7.15 -16.59 -25.44
C ASP A 640 -8.64 -16.78 -25.02
N GLN A 641 -8.94 -17.46 -23.90
CA GLN A 641 -10.30 -17.63 -23.36
C GLN A 641 -10.89 -16.29 -22.91
N LEU A 642 -12.11 -16.00 -23.39
CA LEU A 642 -12.86 -14.80 -22.98
C LEU A 642 -13.78 -15.10 -21.78
N PRO A 643 -13.90 -14.20 -20.79
CA PRO A 643 -14.84 -14.38 -19.68
C PRO A 643 -16.30 -14.39 -20.16
N PHE A 644 -17.07 -15.34 -19.61
CA PHE A 644 -18.52 -15.43 -19.79
C PHE A 644 -19.19 -15.87 -18.49
N PHE A 645 -19.95 -14.95 -17.84
CA PHE A 645 -20.65 -15.23 -16.59
C PHE A 645 -21.85 -16.15 -16.84
N GLY A 646 -22.07 -17.12 -16.02
CA GLY A 646 -23.17 -18.06 -16.16
C GLY A 646 -22.71 -19.49 -16.42
N THR A 647 -21.46 -19.70 -16.84
CA THR A 647 -20.85 -21.03 -16.92
C THR A 647 -19.34 -20.95 -16.71
N ASN A 648 -18.80 -21.94 -15.98
CA ASN A 648 -17.34 -22.14 -15.88
C ASN A 648 -16.81 -23.14 -16.93
N GLN A 649 -17.72 -23.80 -17.65
CA GLN A 649 -17.38 -24.72 -18.72
C GLN A 649 -16.74 -23.97 -19.90
N VAL A 650 -15.72 -24.55 -20.51
CA VAL A 650 -15.08 -24.00 -21.70
C VAL A 650 -16.01 -24.21 -22.91
N GLN A 651 -16.62 -23.12 -23.38
CA GLN A 651 -17.52 -23.12 -24.54
C GLN A 651 -16.73 -22.82 -25.81
N LEU A 652 -16.81 -23.71 -26.80
CA LEU A 652 -16.23 -23.51 -28.13
C LEU A 652 -17.19 -22.68 -28.99
N MET A 653 -16.67 -21.63 -29.61
CA MET A 653 -17.43 -20.64 -30.37
C MET A 653 -16.90 -20.52 -31.80
N ASN A 654 -17.62 -19.83 -32.66
CA ASN A 654 -17.22 -19.58 -34.06
C ASN A 654 -16.13 -18.49 -34.15
N ASP A 655 -15.63 -18.26 -35.35
CA ASP A 655 -14.49 -17.37 -35.66
C ASP A 655 -14.70 -15.92 -35.21
N ASN A 656 -15.96 -15.45 -35.16
CA ASN A 656 -16.29 -14.12 -34.69
C ASN A 656 -17.10 -14.24 -33.39
N LEU A 657 -16.59 -13.71 -32.30
CA LEU A 657 -17.20 -13.73 -30.99
C LEU A 657 -17.23 -12.33 -30.38
N ILE A 658 -18.42 -11.89 -29.96
CA ILE A 658 -18.62 -10.63 -29.23
C ILE A 658 -19.45 -10.95 -27.97
N ILE A 659 -19.02 -10.43 -26.82
CA ILE A 659 -19.68 -10.63 -25.51
C ILE A 659 -19.91 -9.24 -24.90
N GLY A 660 -21.19 -8.88 -24.71
CA GLY A 660 -21.60 -7.73 -23.89
C GLY A 660 -21.99 -8.20 -22.49
N GLY A 661 -21.61 -7.49 -21.46
CA GLY A 661 -21.91 -7.89 -20.08
C GLY A 661 -22.04 -6.72 -19.13
N MET A 662 -22.71 -6.97 -18.00
CA MET A 662 -22.84 -6.02 -16.91
C MET A 662 -22.83 -6.74 -15.57
N LYS A 663 -22.14 -6.16 -14.56
CA LYS A 663 -22.19 -6.60 -13.17
C LYS A 663 -22.76 -5.47 -12.32
N LEU A 664 -23.57 -5.81 -11.36
CA LEU A 664 -24.08 -4.94 -10.29
C LEU A 664 -23.43 -5.43 -9.00
N ARG A 665 -22.63 -4.60 -8.36
CA ARG A 665 -21.90 -4.98 -7.15
C ARG A 665 -22.30 -4.10 -5.98
N GLN A 666 -22.71 -4.74 -4.89
CA GLN A 666 -23.03 -4.11 -3.62
C GLN A 666 -22.02 -4.54 -2.54
N LYS A 667 -21.35 -3.56 -1.93
CA LYS A 667 -20.56 -3.77 -0.72
C LYS A 667 -21.49 -3.80 0.48
N ILE A 668 -21.59 -4.95 1.17
CA ILE A 668 -22.51 -5.16 2.30
C ILE A 668 -21.88 -4.89 3.67
N GLY A 669 -20.54 -4.81 3.73
CA GLY A 669 -19.80 -4.45 4.95
C GLY A 669 -18.31 -4.76 4.77
N GLY A 670 -17.42 -4.01 5.45
CA GLY A 670 -15.99 -4.26 5.49
C GLY A 670 -15.40 -4.75 4.16
N ILE A 671 -15.13 -6.06 4.10
CA ILE A 671 -14.50 -6.78 2.98
C ILE A 671 -15.51 -7.63 2.17
N HIS A 672 -16.82 -7.51 2.41
CA HIS A 672 -17.86 -8.37 1.85
C HIS A 672 -18.65 -7.72 0.72
N TYR A 673 -18.96 -8.48 -0.33
CA TYR A 673 -19.61 -8.02 -1.56
C TYR A 673 -20.68 -9.00 -2.03
N LEU A 674 -21.77 -8.48 -2.58
CA LEU A 674 -22.71 -9.23 -3.40
C LEU A 674 -22.62 -8.75 -4.84
N THR A 675 -22.67 -9.68 -5.79
CA THR A 675 -22.57 -9.37 -7.21
C THR A 675 -23.65 -10.11 -7.98
N LEU A 676 -24.40 -9.37 -8.80
CA LEU A 676 -25.26 -9.91 -9.84
C LEU A 676 -24.59 -9.59 -11.18
N ALA A 677 -24.49 -10.57 -12.05
CA ALA A 677 -23.87 -10.41 -13.36
C ALA A 677 -24.73 -11.01 -14.45
N GLY A 678 -24.74 -10.38 -15.62
CA GLY A 678 -25.37 -10.92 -16.80
C GLY A 678 -24.54 -10.57 -18.03
N ASN A 679 -24.54 -11.46 -19.03
CA ASN A 679 -23.88 -11.23 -20.30
C ASN A 679 -24.60 -11.93 -21.45
N TYR A 680 -24.32 -11.46 -22.63
CA TYR A 680 -24.86 -11.96 -23.88
C TYR A 680 -23.74 -12.10 -24.89
N ALA A 681 -23.56 -13.31 -25.42
CA ALA A 681 -22.59 -13.65 -26.44
C ALA A 681 -23.26 -13.82 -27.80
N LEU A 682 -22.61 -13.25 -28.80
CA LEU A 682 -22.94 -13.40 -30.23
C LEU A 682 -21.76 -14.08 -30.92
N SER A 683 -22.01 -15.15 -31.65
CA SER A 683 -20.98 -15.92 -32.32
C SER A 683 -21.41 -16.32 -33.74
N SER A 684 -20.51 -16.16 -34.70
CA SER A 684 -20.78 -16.44 -36.11
C SER A 684 -19.52 -16.78 -36.90
N GLY A 685 -19.63 -17.63 -37.92
CA GLY A 685 -18.57 -17.88 -38.89
C GLY A 685 -18.30 -16.67 -39.81
N LYS A 686 -19.27 -15.76 -39.99
CA LYS A 686 -19.13 -14.55 -40.81
C LYS A 686 -19.64 -13.35 -40.02
N ILE A 687 -18.85 -12.30 -39.91
CA ILE A 687 -19.21 -11.08 -39.14
C ILE A 687 -20.56 -10.46 -39.57
N LYS A 688 -20.91 -10.55 -40.86
CA LYS A 688 -22.19 -10.05 -41.38
C LYS A 688 -23.41 -10.77 -40.79
N ASN A 689 -23.21 -11.98 -40.25
CA ASN A 689 -24.25 -12.84 -39.68
C ASN A 689 -24.26 -12.85 -38.16
N ILE A 690 -23.43 -12.03 -37.51
CA ILE A 690 -23.19 -12.09 -36.05
C ILE A 690 -24.48 -11.99 -35.21
N LEU A 691 -25.50 -11.31 -35.72
CA LEU A 691 -26.80 -11.16 -35.04
C LEU A 691 -27.80 -12.28 -35.38
N LYS A 692 -27.45 -13.23 -36.25
CA LYS A 692 -28.40 -14.24 -36.81
C LYS A 692 -28.02 -15.69 -36.49
N GLU A 693 -26.78 -15.92 -36.10
CA GLU A 693 -26.27 -17.28 -35.85
C GLU A 693 -26.35 -17.66 -34.36
N GLU A 694 -25.27 -18.08 -33.76
CA GLU A 694 -25.26 -18.59 -32.38
C GLU A 694 -25.32 -17.46 -31.37
N THR A 695 -26.21 -17.59 -30.41
CA THR A 695 -26.31 -16.66 -29.27
C THR A 695 -26.33 -17.43 -27.95
N MET A 696 -25.75 -16.87 -26.91
CA MET A 696 -25.77 -17.45 -25.58
C MET A 696 -25.98 -16.34 -24.54
N PHE A 697 -26.96 -16.54 -23.66
CA PHE A 697 -27.21 -15.69 -22.49
C PHE A 697 -26.70 -16.39 -21.24
N GLY A 698 -26.05 -15.65 -20.36
CA GLY A 698 -25.61 -16.14 -19.06
C GLY A 698 -25.86 -15.15 -17.96
N CYS A 699 -26.18 -15.64 -16.77
CA CYS A 699 -26.26 -14.83 -15.57
C CYS A 699 -25.63 -15.54 -14.38
N SER A 700 -25.25 -14.73 -13.39
CA SER A 700 -24.59 -15.19 -12.19
C SER A 700 -25.00 -14.35 -10.98
N ALA A 701 -25.22 -15.00 -9.85
CA ALA A 701 -25.39 -14.36 -8.55
C ALA A 701 -24.32 -14.88 -7.61
N GLY A 702 -23.53 -13.97 -7.02
CA GLY A 702 -22.37 -14.35 -6.25
C GLY A 702 -22.17 -13.52 -4.99
N TYR A 703 -21.48 -14.12 -4.05
CA TYR A 703 -20.90 -13.52 -2.85
C TYR A 703 -19.38 -13.49 -2.99
N GLY A 704 -18.77 -12.37 -2.61
CA GLY A 704 -17.33 -12.18 -2.60
C GLY A 704 -16.83 -11.64 -1.27
N MET A 705 -15.60 -12.02 -0.92
CA MET A 705 -14.89 -11.50 0.25
C MET A 705 -13.43 -11.24 -0.10
N ASP A 706 -12.97 -10.02 0.19
CA ASP A 706 -11.57 -9.58 -0.01
C ASP A 706 -10.73 -10.05 1.19
N SER A 707 -10.22 -11.29 1.15
CA SER A 707 -9.48 -11.88 2.27
C SER A 707 -7.97 -11.71 2.13
N MET A 708 -7.23 -11.87 3.22
CA MET A 708 -5.76 -11.83 3.24
C MET A 708 -5.09 -12.96 2.44
N PHE A 709 -5.82 -14.04 2.13
CA PHE A 709 -5.34 -15.17 1.32
C PHE A 709 -5.73 -15.04 -0.15
N GLY A 710 -6.27 -13.88 -0.55
CA GLY A 710 -6.85 -13.62 -1.85
C GLY A 710 -8.39 -13.60 -1.82
N PRO A 711 -9.04 -13.36 -2.96
CA PRO A 711 -10.50 -13.30 -3.03
C PRO A 711 -11.13 -14.66 -2.73
N LEU A 712 -12.17 -14.67 -1.88
CA LEU A 712 -13.14 -15.73 -1.82
C LEU A 712 -14.33 -15.33 -2.69
N GLU A 713 -14.69 -16.17 -3.65
CA GLU A 713 -15.83 -15.97 -4.55
C GLU A 713 -16.67 -17.22 -4.56
N VAL A 714 -17.97 -17.07 -4.35
CA VAL A 714 -18.97 -18.13 -4.46
C VAL A 714 -20.06 -17.66 -5.39
N SER A 715 -20.40 -18.41 -6.41
CA SER A 715 -21.42 -18.01 -7.37
C SER A 715 -22.32 -19.17 -7.81
N LEU A 716 -23.57 -18.83 -8.07
CA LEU A 716 -24.54 -19.63 -8.79
C LEU A 716 -24.64 -19.09 -10.22
N ASN A 717 -24.52 -19.97 -11.20
CA ASN A 717 -24.39 -19.63 -12.61
C ASN A 717 -25.47 -20.31 -13.42
N TYR A 718 -26.04 -19.61 -14.38
CA TYR A 718 -27.08 -20.14 -15.27
C TYR A 718 -26.86 -19.64 -16.71
N THR A 719 -27.10 -20.52 -17.66
CA THR A 719 -27.14 -20.17 -19.10
C THR A 719 -28.42 -20.71 -19.74
N ASN A 720 -28.86 -20.05 -20.82
CA ASN A 720 -30.01 -20.52 -21.60
C ASN A 720 -29.79 -21.83 -22.37
N HIS A 721 -28.60 -22.38 -22.32
CA HIS A 721 -28.22 -23.64 -22.93
C HIS A 721 -27.82 -24.72 -21.89
N SER A 722 -28.09 -24.48 -20.61
CA SER A 722 -27.89 -25.46 -19.53
C SER A 722 -29.21 -25.80 -18.88
N ASP A 723 -29.43 -27.10 -18.62
CA ASP A 723 -30.62 -27.55 -17.90
C ASP A 723 -30.51 -27.33 -16.38
N ASP A 724 -29.27 -27.12 -15.88
CA ASP A 724 -28.96 -27.01 -14.45
C ASP A 724 -28.32 -25.69 -14.10
N VAL A 725 -28.49 -25.27 -12.83
CA VAL A 725 -27.75 -24.16 -12.22
C VAL A 725 -26.38 -24.64 -11.79
N GLY A 726 -25.34 -24.04 -12.36
CA GLY A 726 -23.95 -24.32 -11.99
C GLY A 726 -23.60 -23.66 -10.66
N PHE A 727 -22.67 -24.28 -9.94
CA PHE A 727 -22.07 -23.74 -8.71
C PHE A 727 -20.56 -23.59 -8.91
N TYR A 728 -20.01 -22.47 -8.45
CA TYR A 728 -18.57 -22.22 -8.49
C TYR A 728 -18.10 -21.59 -7.18
N ILE A 729 -16.96 -22.07 -6.70
CA ILE A 729 -16.25 -21.50 -5.56
C ILE A 729 -14.78 -21.30 -5.93
N ASN A 730 -14.21 -20.18 -5.52
CA ASN A 730 -12.78 -19.89 -5.64
C ASN A 730 -12.28 -19.24 -4.35
N LEU A 731 -11.14 -19.68 -3.86
CA LEU A 731 -10.37 -19.05 -2.79
C LEU A 731 -8.91 -18.93 -3.24
N GLY A 732 -8.41 -17.71 -3.24
CA GLY A 732 -7.03 -17.41 -3.62
C GLY A 732 -6.90 -16.63 -4.93
N TYR A 733 -5.69 -16.24 -5.24
CA TYR A 733 -5.36 -15.42 -6.40
C TYR A 733 -5.44 -16.22 -7.69
N LYS A 734 -5.88 -15.60 -8.79
CA LYS A 734 -5.97 -16.22 -10.11
C LYS A 734 -4.61 -16.14 -10.82
N PHE A 735 -4.00 -17.30 -11.20
CA PHE A 735 -2.73 -17.44 -11.89
C PHE A 735 -2.73 -18.57 -12.92
#